data_a996c1245c1295887335101c9d5f24e2
#
_entry.id   a996c1245c1295887335101c9d5f24e2
#
_cell.length_a   1.000
_cell.length_b   1.000
_cell.length_c   1.000
_cell.angle_alpha   90.00
_cell.angle_beta   90.00
_cell.angle_gamma   90.00
#
_symmetry.space_group_name_H-M   'P 1'
#
loop_
_entity.id
_entity.type
_entity.pdbx_description
1 polymer ?
#
loop_
_entity_poly.entity_id
_entity_poly.type
_entity_poly.pdbx_seq_one_letter_code
_entity_poly.pdbx_strand_id
1 'polypeptide(L)'
;MEQTLAAVAVENVSYHFDILYGYIVPERLLASVKVGSRVIVNFGKGRDNKRQGVVFGFQNPEKGKKYKEIIEALDEVPVLTEEMVEIAVFLKERTFCTYFEAVKAQLPAGFNYKINYSYVALSGKDEAVRLTEREQQVYDYMLSKVSFLTKKAIFSACKLPRGSDVLERLTEKGLVQKNVETRKQVGELFAKTAVLNVTGIELENAFEKLTLKQAEVLRVLADAGSAKVKELCEITGVSAAVVRALKNKGLVSIVDVDIYRIPKSGFSCDESSAKISLTPMQEKAYCGLLNKYRGGGGVSLLYGITGSGKTSVFLKLIDDVLKDGRNVIVMVPEISLTPQMVSLFRGRYKNEVAVFHSALSMGERKDEYRRVRNGGVRIVVGTRSAVFAPLQNIGLIVIDEEQEHTYKSEASPRYHARDVARFRAKKHSALLLLSSATPGIESYSLAKKGIYSLEKLTERYGEAVLPEVTVIDMKAEKSRGNKYLISTELQNRLKSNLEAKKQSILLMNRRGYNTFVACDSCGSVVTCPYCSISMTFHLSNKKLMCHYCGYTTDFKTKCDVCGKENVRYSGYGTQRIEEELHNLLPEARILRMDTDSNSGRYAFEKNITAFGKNEYDIMLGTQMVAKGLDFENVTLVGVINADQQLNNDDFRSEELTFDLLTQVVGRCGRGKSKGTAVIQTMTPENNIIALAKRQDYEEFYKNEIAIRRMMTYPPFCDICAVYAVSEDELKALSAARVFLDEFKKRTENAENVPKVIVLPVMPPRIAKVNNKFRYRIIIKCKNTAAFRRIISDLLVEFGASRTFGDVTVFADINPLSLV
;
A
#
# COMPACT_ATOMS: atom_id res chain seq x y z
N MET A 1 12.92 -27.68 36.03
CA MET A 1 12.19 -26.52 35.52
C MET A 1 11.53 -26.90 34.19
N GLU A 2 10.24 -26.64 34.03
CA GLU A 2 9.56 -26.87 32.74
C GLU A 2 10.14 -25.94 31.69
N GLN A 3 10.68 -26.52 30.62
CA GLN A 3 11.23 -25.74 29.51
C GLN A 3 10.09 -25.03 28.74
N THR A 4 10.12 -23.73 28.69
CA THR A 4 9.15 -22.94 27.91
C THR A 4 9.51 -23.02 26.43
N LEU A 5 8.56 -23.52 25.59
CA LEU A 5 8.73 -23.63 24.15
C LEU A 5 7.95 -22.50 23.44
N ALA A 6 8.65 -21.65 22.69
CA ALA A 6 8.02 -20.63 21.86
C ALA A 6 7.67 -21.18 20.47
N ALA A 7 6.46 -20.90 20.00
CA ALA A 7 6.00 -21.18 18.65
C ALA A 7 6.39 -19.99 17.74
N VAL A 8 7.33 -20.20 16.81
CA VAL A 8 7.99 -19.14 16.04
C VAL A 8 7.68 -19.26 14.55
N ALA A 9 7.19 -18.18 13.93
CA ALA A 9 7.12 -18.00 12.49
C ALA A 9 8.47 -17.53 11.97
N VAL A 10 9.10 -18.28 11.07
CA VAL A 10 10.46 -18.03 10.57
C VAL A 10 10.44 -17.37 9.21
N GLU A 11 11.34 -16.40 9.00
CA GLU A 11 11.50 -15.65 7.75
C GLU A 11 11.99 -16.53 6.59
N ASN A 12 11.56 -16.19 5.37
CA ASN A 12 11.99 -16.84 4.12
C ASN A 12 11.75 -18.35 4.08
N VAL A 13 10.63 -18.79 4.64
CA VAL A 13 10.13 -20.16 4.53
C VAL A 13 9.14 -20.22 3.37
N SER A 14 9.25 -21.24 2.50
CA SER A 14 8.27 -21.45 1.44
C SER A 14 6.95 -21.95 2.00
N TYR A 15 5.84 -21.68 1.30
CA TYR A 15 4.48 -21.95 1.79
C TYR A 15 4.27 -23.38 2.27
N HIS A 16 4.82 -24.38 1.57
CA HIS A 16 4.68 -25.80 1.93
C HIS A 16 5.46 -26.22 3.19
N PHE A 17 6.41 -25.41 3.66
CA PHE A 17 7.11 -25.60 4.93
C PHE A 17 6.68 -24.61 6.02
N ASP A 18 5.68 -23.77 5.75
CA ASP A 18 5.31 -22.69 6.65
C ASP A 18 4.40 -23.18 7.78
N ILE A 19 5.03 -23.60 8.86
CA ILE A 19 4.41 -23.93 10.15
C ILE A 19 5.03 -23.07 11.25
N LEU A 20 4.42 -23.06 12.42
CA LEU A 20 5.04 -22.47 13.62
C LEU A 20 6.03 -23.46 14.21
N TYR A 21 7.30 -23.10 14.21
CA TYR A 21 8.40 -23.95 14.70
C TYR A 21 8.62 -23.76 16.20
N GLY A 22 8.76 -24.85 16.95
CA GLY A 22 9.06 -24.81 18.38
C GLY A 22 10.54 -24.52 18.66
N TYR A 23 10.80 -23.53 19.54
CA TYR A 23 12.13 -23.19 20.04
C TYR A 23 12.11 -23.03 21.55
N ILE A 24 13.11 -23.58 22.26
CA ILE A 24 13.27 -23.39 23.69
C ILE A 24 13.65 -21.93 23.97
N VAL A 25 13.01 -21.33 24.96
CA VAL A 25 13.36 -19.99 25.45
C VAL A 25 14.41 -20.17 26.56
N PRO A 26 15.67 -19.74 26.37
CA PRO A 26 16.69 -19.79 27.41
C PRO A 26 16.30 -18.94 28.62
N GLU A 27 16.73 -19.31 29.83
CA GLU A 27 16.41 -18.60 31.09
C GLU A 27 16.74 -17.09 31.01
N ARG A 28 17.89 -16.74 30.39
CA ARG A 28 18.32 -15.35 30.19
C ARG A 28 17.36 -14.51 29.31
N LEU A 29 16.48 -15.14 28.53
CA LEU A 29 15.56 -14.48 27.61
C LEU A 29 14.09 -14.56 28.05
N LEU A 30 13.77 -15.25 29.14
CA LEU A 30 12.38 -15.43 29.60
C LEU A 30 11.67 -14.11 29.90
N ALA A 31 12.36 -13.09 30.39
CA ALA A 31 11.79 -11.78 30.69
C ALA A 31 11.51 -10.95 29.41
N SER A 32 12.29 -11.15 28.33
CA SER A 32 12.26 -10.35 27.10
C SER A 32 11.44 -10.98 25.98
N VAL A 33 11.32 -12.31 25.95
CA VAL A 33 10.59 -13.02 24.89
C VAL A 33 9.12 -13.14 25.27
N LYS A 34 8.27 -12.41 24.54
CA LYS A 34 6.80 -12.40 24.67
C LYS A 34 6.15 -12.65 23.33
N VAL A 35 4.83 -12.89 23.29
CA VAL A 35 4.06 -12.96 22.05
C VAL A 35 4.27 -11.66 21.27
N GLY A 36 4.55 -11.77 19.96
CA GLY A 36 4.87 -10.64 19.08
C GLY A 36 6.35 -10.17 19.12
N SER A 37 7.22 -10.77 19.95
CA SER A 37 8.66 -10.48 19.96
C SER A 37 9.35 -11.02 18.72
N ARG A 38 10.29 -10.25 18.16
CA ARG A 38 11.20 -10.75 17.12
C ARG A 38 12.42 -11.43 17.77
N VAL A 39 12.78 -12.56 17.19
CA VAL A 39 13.87 -13.39 17.69
C VAL A 39 14.80 -13.82 16.56
N ILE A 40 16.06 -14.14 16.90
CA ILE A 40 16.97 -14.83 16.01
C ILE A 40 16.98 -16.30 16.37
N VAL A 41 16.81 -17.15 15.37
CA VAL A 41 16.78 -18.61 15.51
C VAL A 41 17.67 -19.28 14.47
N ASN A 42 18.20 -20.49 14.80
CA ASN A 42 18.84 -21.34 13.81
C ASN A 42 17.81 -22.18 13.07
N PHE A 43 17.73 -22.04 11.74
CA PHE A 43 16.77 -22.75 10.91
C PHE A 43 17.46 -23.72 9.92
N GLY A 44 16.93 -24.94 9.77
CA GLY A 44 17.48 -25.97 8.87
C GLY A 44 18.64 -26.78 9.47
N LYS A 45 19.36 -27.55 8.63
CA LYS A 45 20.38 -28.54 9.07
C LYS A 45 21.76 -27.94 9.42
N GLY A 46 22.05 -26.69 9.05
CA GLY A 46 23.33 -26.02 9.31
C GLY A 46 23.43 -25.39 10.71
N ARG A 47 24.64 -25.36 11.31
CA ARG A 47 24.89 -24.70 12.60
C ARG A 47 24.76 -23.17 12.53
N ASP A 48 24.91 -22.56 11.36
CA ASP A 48 24.99 -21.09 11.15
C ASP A 48 23.91 -20.51 10.23
N ASN A 49 22.78 -21.17 10.11
CA ASN A 49 21.65 -20.64 9.33
C ASN A 49 20.71 -19.81 10.19
N LYS A 50 21.22 -18.66 10.66
CA LYS A 50 20.45 -17.73 11.50
C LYS A 50 19.39 -17.02 10.66
N ARG A 51 18.14 -17.02 11.16
CA ARG A 51 17.01 -16.32 10.55
C ARG A 51 16.24 -15.54 11.60
N GLN A 52 15.58 -14.50 11.15
CA GLN A 52 14.64 -13.78 11.97
C GLN A 52 13.35 -14.60 12.08
N GLY A 53 12.75 -14.59 13.25
CA GLY A 53 11.44 -15.14 13.51
C GLY A 53 10.60 -14.21 14.38
N VAL A 54 9.31 -14.53 14.49
CA VAL A 54 8.37 -13.84 15.39
C VAL A 54 7.65 -14.86 16.24
N VAL A 55 7.52 -14.59 17.52
CA VAL A 55 6.86 -15.46 18.50
C VAL A 55 5.33 -15.27 18.39
N PHE A 56 4.63 -16.36 18.12
CA PHE A 56 3.15 -16.40 17.99
C PHE A 56 2.45 -16.90 19.26
N GLY A 57 3.17 -17.62 20.11
CA GLY A 57 2.62 -18.17 21.34
C GLY A 57 3.63 -19.06 22.05
N PHE A 58 3.19 -19.68 23.13
CA PHE A 58 3.96 -20.64 23.90
C PHE A 58 3.22 -21.97 23.97
N GLN A 59 3.96 -23.05 24.03
CA GLN A 59 3.42 -24.42 24.09
C GLN A 59 4.32 -25.31 24.96
N ASN A 60 3.81 -26.43 25.42
CA ASN A 60 4.61 -27.41 26.17
C ASN A 60 5.44 -28.27 25.21
N PRO A 61 6.68 -28.57 25.52
CA PRO A 61 7.51 -29.46 24.71
C PRO A 61 6.93 -30.87 24.63
N GLU A 62 6.91 -31.44 23.42
CA GLU A 62 6.55 -32.86 23.22
C GLU A 62 7.65 -33.78 23.79
N LYS A 63 7.26 -34.82 24.51
CA LYS A 63 8.22 -35.80 25.10
C LYS A 63 9.01 -36.49 23.97
N GLY A 64 10.35 -36.49 24.12
CA GLY A 64 11.27 -37.16 23.18
C GLY A 64 11.69 -36.37 21.97
N LYS A 65 11.15 -35.15 21.73
CA LYS A 65 11.54 -34.27 20.62
C LYS A 65 12.63 -33.30 21.06
N LYS A 66 13.71 -33.19 20.27
CA LYS A 66 14.78 -32.22 20.53
C LYS A 66 14.45 -30.89 19.84
N TYR A 67 14.50 -29.82 20.61
CA TYR A 67 14.25 -28.45 20.11
C TYR A 67 15.53 -27.63 20.14
N LYS A 68 15.66 -26.68 19.20
CA LYS A 68 16.74 -25.69 19.24
C LYS A 68 16.32 -24.51 20.11
N GLU A 69 17.31 -23.75 20.59
CA GLU A 69 17.09 -22.59 21.43
C GLU A 69 16.98 -21.31 20.59
N ILE A 70 16.26 -20.31 21.13
CA ILE A 70 16.31 -18.94 20.66
C ILE A 70 17.69 -18.36 20.96
N ILE A 71 18.33 -17.77 19.95
CA ILE A 71 19.67 -17.20 20.09
C ILE A 71 19.61 -15.85 20.78
N GLU A 72 18.71 -14.97 20.31
CA GLU A 72 18.62 -13.57 20.71
C GLU A 72 17.19 -13.05 20.57
N ALA A 73 16.77 -12.18 21.47
CA ALA A 73 15.58 -11.34 21.33
C ALA A 73 16.00 -9.98 20.77
N LEU A 74 15.36 -9.55 19.66
CA LEU A 74 15.76 -8.33 18.94
C LEU A 74 15.15 -7.06 19.52
N ASP A 75 14.07 -7.18 20.27
CA ASP A 75 13.29 -6.07 20.81
C ASP A 75 13.12 -6.24 22.33
N GLU A 76 13.27 -5.15 23.08
CA GLU A 76 12.94 -5.11 24.51
C GLU A 76 11.43 -5.20 24.75
N VAL A 77 10.65 -4.63 23.82
CA VAL A 77 9.18 -4.66 23.84
C VAL A 77 8.69 -5.30 22.55
N PRO A 78 7.73 -6.26 22.59
CA PRO A 78 7.24 -6.96 21.39
C PRO A 78 6.85 -5.99 20.27
N VAL A 79 7.25 -6.25 19.04
CA VAL A 79 6.96 -5.38 17.90
C VAL A 79 5.51 -5.51 17.43
N LEU A 80 4.90 -6.67 17.60
CA LEU A 80 3.49 -6.92 17.34
C LEU A 80 2.70 -6.96 18.66
N THR A 81 1.48 -6.47 18.61
CA THR A 81 0.49 -6.71 19.65
C THR A 81 -0.13 -8.11 19.48
N GLU A 82 -0.82 -8.63 20.49
CA GLU A 82 -1.54 -9.90 20.38
C GLU A 82 -2.58 -9.86 19.26
N GLU A 83 -3.30 -8.75 19.09
CA GLU A 83 -4.23 -8.54 17.97
C GLU A 83 -3.52 -8.67 16.61
N MET A 84 -2.32 -8.12 16.48
CA MET A 84 -1.56 -8.20 15.23
C MET A 84 -1.11 -9.64 14.92
N VAL A 85 -0.81 -10.43 15.94
CA VAL A 85 -0.53 -11.87 15.79
C VAL A 85 -1.79 -12.61 15.30
N GLU A 86 -2.94 -12.32 15.88
CA GLU A 86 -4.23 -12.88 15.41
C GLU A 86 -4.55 -12.46 13.96
N ILE A 87 -4.28 -11.20 13.59
CA ILE A 87 -4.42 -10.72 12.20
C ILE A 87 -3.47 -11.51 11.28
N ALA A 88 -2.26 -11.85 11.70
CA ALA A 88 -1.35 -12.65 10.88
C ALA A 88 -1.90 -14.07 10.63
N VAL A 89 -2.51 -14.70 11.64
CA VAL A 89 -3.21 -15.99 11.48
C VAL A 89 -4.40 -15.84 10.53
N PHE A 90 -5.23 -14.82 10.72
CA PHE A 90 -6.37 -14.52 9.85
C PHE A 90 -5.95 -14.32 8.39
N LEU A 91 -4.87 -13.59 8.13
CA LEU A 91 -4.34 -13.38 6.78
C LEU A 91 -3.85 -14.69 6.16
N LYS A 92 -3.09 -15.49 6.88
CA LYS A 92 -2.61 -16.79 6.38
C LYS A 92 -3.76 -17.70 5.94
N GLU A 93 -4.79 -17.81 6.77
CA GLU A 93 -5.96 -18.66 6.47
C GLU A 93 -6.77 -18.17 5.28
N ARG A 94 -6.75 -16.86 4.99
CA ARG A 94 -7.62 -16.27 3.98
C ARG A 94 -6.93 -15.92 2.67
N THR A 95 -5.62 -15.77 2.67
CA THR A 95 -4.87 -15.25 1.51
C THR A 95 -3.77 -16.16 1.00
N PHE A 96 -3.63 -17.36 1.59
CA PHE A 96 -2.60 -18.36 1.21
C PHE A 96 -1.18 -17.78 1.23
N CYS A 97 -0.88 -16.94 2.20
CA CYS A 97 0.45 -16.42 2.46
C CYS A 97 1.17 -17.20 3.56
N THR A 98 2.46 -16.97 3.76
CA THR A 98 3.18 -17.46 4.95
C THR A 98 2.88 -16.61 6.18
N TYR A 99 3.08 -17.17 7.39
CA TYR A 99 2.97 -16.40 8.64
C TYR A 99 3.87 -15.17 8.63
N PHE A 100 5.10 -15.34 8.14
CA PHE A 100 6.05 -14.24 8.13
C PHE A 100 5.70 -13.15 7.08
N GLU A 101 5.13 -13.51 5.93
CA GLU A 101 4.57 -12.54 4.97
C GLU A 101 3.42 -11.74 5.61
N ALA A 102 2.54 -12.41 6.35
CA ALA A 102 1.46 -11.76 7.08
C ALA A 102 1.97 -10.78 8.15
N VAL A 103 3.02 -11.13 8.88
CA VAL A 103 3.72 -10.24 9.81
C VAL A 103 4.34 -9.05 9.08
N LYS A 104 5.06 -9.31 7.98
CA LYS A 104 5.76 -8.28 7.21
C LYS A 104 4.80 -7.23 6.64
N ALA A 105 3.59 -7.62 6.24
CA ALA A 105 2.57 -6.70 5.74
C ALA A 105 2.07 -5.71 6.79
N GLN A 106 2.15 -6.08 8.07
CA GLN A 106 1.70 -5.27 9.20
C GLN A 106 2.77 -4.28 9.72
N LEU A 107 4.03 -4.50 9.36
CA LEU A 107 5.14 -3.68 9.82
C LEU A 107 5.57 -2.68 8.74
N PRO A 108 5.89 -1.42 9.11
CA PRO A 108 6.42 -0.47 8.15
C PRO A 108 7.75 -0.92 7.55
N ALA A 109 8.02 -0.51 6.32
CA ALA A 109 9.35 -0.68 5.72
C ALA A 109 10.41 -0.03 6.62
N GLY A 110 11.54 -0.71 6.85
CA GLY A 110 12.61 -0.24 7.72
C GLY A 110 12.59 -0.81 9.16
N PHE A 111 11.52 -1.53 9.54
CA PHE A 111 11.49 -2.26 10.82
C PHE A 111 12.34 -3.54 10.80
N ASN A 112 12.64 -4.08 9.62
CA ASN A 112 13.41 -5.31 9.50
C ASN A 112 14.88 -5.09 9.93
N TYR A 113 15.42 -6.08 10.62
CA TYR A 113 16.87 -6.16 10.82
C TYR A 113 17.54 -6.70 9.56
N LYS A 114 18.71 -6.16 9.24
CA LYS A 114 19.61 -6.80 8.28
C LYS A 114 20.56 -7.68 9.05
N ILE A 115 20.56 -8.96 8.74
CA ILE A 115 21.60 -9.88 9.17
C ILE A 115 22.76 -9.67 8.23
N ASN A 116 23.83 -9.03 8.73
CA ASN A 116 25.05 -8.82 7.96
C ASN A 116 26.03 -9.93 8.34
N TYR A 117 26.55 -10.60 7.32
CA TYR A 117 27.60 -11.59 7.48
C TYR A 117 28.95 -10.92 7.18
N SER A 118 29.87 -11.01 8.12
CA SER A 118 31.26 -10.65 7.94
C SER A 118 32.16 -11.85 8.22
N TYR A 119 33.27 -11.88 7.54
CA TYR A 119 34.17 -13.04 7.55
C TYR A 119 35.58 -12.54 7.84
N VAL A 120 36.30 -13.29 8.69
CA VAL A 120 37.71 -13.04 8.99
C VAL A 120 38.48 -14.34 8.85
N ALA A 121 39.65 -14.31 8.22
CA ALA A 121 40.53 -15.48 8.18
C ALA A 121 41.18 -15.71 9.52
N LEU A 122 41.24 -16.97 9.97
CA LEU A 122 41.95 -17.37 11.17
C LEU A 122 43.39 -17.68 10.79
N SER A 123 44.37 -17.13 11.52
CA SER A 123 45.78 -17.44 11.38
C SER A 123 46.06 -18.80 12.02
N GLY A 124 46.72 -19.69 11.32
CA GLY A 124 47.08 -21.04 11.80
C GLY A 124 46.49 -22.16 10.97
N LYS A 125 46.78 -22.13 9.65
CA LYS A 125 46.43 -23.22 8.73
C LYS A 125 47.18 -24.50 9.17
N ASP A 126 46.44 -25.55 9.51
CA ASP A 126 46.99 -26.89 9.69
C ASP A 126 47.48 -27.38 8.31
N GLU A 127 48.74 -27.84 8.21
CA GLU A 127 49.32 -28.27 6.92
C GLU A 127 48.57 -29.43 6.29
N ALA A 128 47.75 -30.15 7.06
CA ALA A 128 46.89 -31.23 6.55
C ALA A 128 45.68 -30.75 5.72
N VAL A 129 45.29 -29.46 5.78
CA VAL A 129 44.10 -28.93 5.07
C VAL A 129 44.44 -28.55 3.62
N ARG A 130 44.03 -29.39 2.67
CA ARG A 130 44.17 -29.12 1.24
C ARG A 130 43.13 -28.11 0.80
N LEU A 131 43.59 -27.03 0.12
CA LEU A 131 42.76 -25.99 -0.50
C LEU A 131 42.87 -26.10 -2.03
N THR A 132 41.77 -25.80 -2.71
CA THR A 132 41.81 -25.56 -4.15
C THR A 132 42.47 -24.21 -4.43
N GLU A 133 42.99 -23.99 -5.65
CA GLU A 133 43.59 -22.70 -6.05
C GLU A 133 42.67 -21.49 -5.72
N ARG A 134 41.38 -21.62 -5.95
CA ARG A 134 40.39 -20.57 -5.64
C ARG A 134 40.20 -20.37 -4.15
N GLU A 135 40.15 -21.44 -3.37
CA GLU A 135 40.05 -21.34 -1.92
C GLU A 135 41.30 -20.69 -1.33
N GLN A 136 42.49 -21.05 -1.85
CA GLN A 136 43.75 -20.47 -1.44
C GLN A 136 43.78 -18.96 -1.75
N GLN A 137 43.44 -18.56 -2.97
CA GLN A 137 43.39 -17.15 -3.35
C GLN A 137 42.48 -16.31 -2.45
N VAL A 138 41.30 -16.83 -2.09
CA VAL A 138 40.35 -16.16 -1.20
C VAL A 138 40.91 -16.09 0.20
N TYR A 139 41.47 -17.16 0.70
CA TYR A 139 42.04 -17.22 2.04
C TYR A 139 43.22 -16.27 2.21
N ASP A 140 44.16 -16.23 1.26
CA ASP A 140 45.34 -15.33 1.24
C ASP A 140 44.90 -13.85 1.17
N TYR A 141 43.90 -13.54 0.35
CA TYR A 141 43.31 -12.20 0.32
C TYR A 141 42.73 -11.81 1.68
N MET A 142 41.99 -12.72 2.34
CA MET A 142 41.41 -12.44 3.64
C MET A 142 42.46 -12.33 4.76
N LEU A 143 43.54 -13.11 4.69
CA LEU A 143 44.67 -12.99 5.62
C LEU A 143 45.42 -11.68 5.48
N SER A 144 45.52 -11.15 4.25
CA SER A 144 46.12 -9.82 4.01
C SER A 144 45.33 -8.67 4.62
N LYS A 145 44.05 -8.90 5.03
CA LYS A 145 43.13 -7.91 5.62
C LYS A 145 42.81 -8.33 7.05
N VAL A 146 43.48 -7.77 8.02
CA VAL A 146 43.30 -8.06 9.45
C VAL A 146 41.95 -7.58 10.02
N SER A 147 40.89 -7.56 9.19
CA SER A 147 39.58 -7.05 9.57
C SER A 147 38.44 -7.91 9.04
N PHE A 148 37.29 -7.83 9.69
CA PHE A 148 36.08 -8.49 9.19
C PHE A 148 35.66 -7.91 7.84
N LEU A 149 35.57 -8.75 6.82
CA LEU A 149 35.17 -8.38 5.46
C LEU A 149 33.74 -8.84 5.14
N THR A 150 33.00 -8.03 4.40
CA THR A 150 31.67 -8.46 3.92
C THR A 150 31.79 -9.43 2.75
N LYS A 151 30.82 -10.34 2.58
CA LYS A 151 30.76 -11.26 1.44
C LYS A 151 30.90 -10.51 0.10
N LYS A 152 30.26 -9.34 -0.05
CA LYS A 152 30.35 -8.50 -1.25
C LYS A 152 31.78 -7.99 -1.52
N ALA A 153 32.48 -7.58 -0.48
CA ALA A 153 33.86 -7.08 -0.61
C ALA A 153 34.81 -8.19 -1.05
N ILE A 154 34.71 -9.38 -0.46
CA ILE A 154 35.50 -10.56 -0.82
C ILE A 154 35.20 -11.00 -2.27
N PHE A 155 33.92 -11.10 -2.62
CA PHE A 155 33.49 -11.52 -3.96
C PHE A 155 33.94 -10.54 -5.05
N SER A 156 33.92 -9.24 -4.79
CA SER A 156 34.39 -8.22 -5.70
C SER A 156 35.91 -8.27 -5.88
N ALA A 157 36.66 -8.39 -4.77
CA ALA A 157 38.13 -8.38 -4.80
C ALA A 157 38.69 -9.64 -5.45
N CYS A 158 38.11 -10.82 -5.15
CA CYS A 158 38.57 -12.12 -5.69
C CYS A 158 37.84 -12.50 -7.01
N LYS A 159 37.05 -11.59 -7.61
CA LYS A 159 36.27 -11.80 -8.85
C LYS A 159 35.46 -13.11 -8.84
N LEU A 160 34.83 -13.42 -7.71
CA LEU A 160 34.04 -14.64 -7.56
C LEU A 160 32.66 -14.48 -8.21
N PRO A 161 32.13 -15.54 -8.88
CA PRO A 161 30.78 -15.51 -9.43
C PRO A 161 29.74 -15.47 -8.33
N ARG A 162 28.57 -14.85 -8.63
CA ARG A 162 27.42 -14.86 -7.72
C ARG A 162 26.97 -16.31 -7.46
N GLY A 163 26.94 -16.73 -6.19
CA GLY A 163 26.59 -18.12 -5.83
C GLY A 163 27.78 -19.04 -5.54
N SER A 164 29.03 -18.56 -5.60
CA SER A 164 30.20 -19.34 -5.18
C SER A 164 30.09 -19.73 -3.69
N ASP A 165 30.35 -21.00 -3.38
CA ASP A 165 30.33 -21.59 -2.03
C ASP A 165 31.69 -21.61 -1.34
N VAL A 166 32.70 -20.93 -1.90
CA VAL A 166 34.08 -20.92 -1.39
C VAL A 166 34.18 -20.47 0.08
N LEU A 167 33.40 -19.43 0.47
CA LEU A 167 33.42 -18.96 1.86
C LEU A 167 32.79 -19.97 2.81
N GLU A 168 31.75 -20.64 2.41
CA GLU A 168 31.09 -21.70 3.14
C GLU A 168 32.07 -22.87 3.37
N ARG A 169 32.79 -23.32 2.33
CA ARG A 169 33.80 -24.38 2.43
C ARG A 169 34.99 -24.00 3.31
N LEU A 170 35.49 -22.75 3.19
CA LEU A 170 36.56 -22.27 4.07
C LEU A 170 36.12 -22.19 5.52
N THR A 171 34.85 -21.88 5.77
CA THR A 171 34.26 -21.87 7.11
C THR A 171 34.13 -23.30 7.66
N GLU A 172 33.69 -24.26 6.83
CA GLU A 172 33.61 -25.68 7.19
C GLU A 172 35.00 -26.29 7.50
N LYS A 173 36.01 -25.84 6.77
CA LYS A 173 37.44 -26.23 7.02
C LYS A 173 38.03 -25.51 8.23
N GLY A 174 37.29 -24.63 8.92
CA GLY A 174 37.76 -23.93 10.12
C GLY A 174 38.80 -22.82 9.88
N LEU A 175 39.03 -22.43 8.61
CA LEU A 175 40.03 -21.44 8.26
C LEU A 175 39.47 -20.01 8.22
N VAL A 176 38.14 -19.88 8.14
CA VAL A 176 37.44 -18.60 8.13
C VAL A 176 36.37 -18.61 9.22
N GLN A 177 36.40 -17.59 10.06
CA GLN A 177 35.35 -17.35 11.04
C GLN A 177 34.31 -16.44 10.43
N LYS A 178 33.06 -16.88 10.47
CA LYS A 178 31.89 -16.11 10.09
C LYS A 178 31.32 -15.38 11.28
N ASN A 179 31.29 -14.07 11.25
CA ASN A 179 30.62 -13.24 12.25
C ASN A 179 29.26 -12.78 11.72
N VAL A 180 28.25 -12.76 12.58
CA VAL A 180 26.88 -12.40 12.27
C VAL A 180 26.50 -11.20 13.10
N GLU A 181 26.32 -10.06 12.45
CA GLU A 181 25.85 -8.82 13.07
C GLU A 181 24.43 -8.50 12.64
N THR A 182 23.58 -8.28 13.63
CA THR A 182 22.22 -7.75 13.40
C THR A 182 22.26 -6.23 13.47
N ARG A 183 21.88 -5.55 12.38
CA ARG A 183 21.78 -4.08 12.35
C ARG A 183 20.36 -3.64 12.05
N LYS A 184 19.84 -2.69 12.84
CA LYS A 184 18.59 -1.98 12.53
C LYS A 184 18.76 -1.23 11.21
N GLN A 185 17.80 -1.38 10.29
CA GLN A 185 17.87 -0.66 8.99
C GLN A 185 17.77 0.86 9.17
N VAL A 186 16.97 1.31 10.15
CA VAL A 186 16.78 2.72 10.49
C VAL A 186 17.01 2.90 11.98
N GLY A 187 17.94 3.79 12.34
CA GLY A 187 18.21 4.19 13.72
C GLY A 187 17.05 5.01 14.32
N GLU A 188 16.88 4.88 15.63
CA GLU A 188 15.98 5.69 16.43
C GLU A 188 16.64 7.02 16.75
N LEU A 189 15.87 8.09 16.83
CA LEU A 189 16.36 9.39 17.24
C LEU A 189 15.95 9.63 18.70
N PHE A 190 16.93 9.98 19.52
CA PHE A 190 16.71 10.35 20.90
C PHE A 190 17.24 11.76 21.15
N ALA A 191 16.52 12.54 21.96
CA ALA A 191 17.04 13.76 22.53
C ALA A 191 17.37 13.55 23.98
N LYS A 192 18.57 13.95 24.37
CA LYS A 192 18.91 14.07 25.78
C LYS A 192 18.08 15.19 26.38
N THR A 193 17.16 14.83 27.27
CA THR A 193 16.26 15.74 27.97
C THR A 193 16.65 15.77 29.44
N ALA A 194 16.86 16.97 29.94
CA ALA A 194 17.10 17.22 31.36
C ALA A 194 15.75 17.34 32.08
N VAL A 195 15.58 16.59 33.14
CA VAL A 195 14.39 16.58 34.00
C VAL A 195 14.77 16.98 35.40
N LEU A 196 14.03 17.89 36.00
CA LEU A 196 14.27 18.35 37.38
C LEU A 196 13.93 17.23 38.37
N ASN A 197 14.82 16.94 39.32
CA ASN A 197 14.63 15.90 40.32
C ASN A 197 14.18 16.42 41.69
N VAL A 198 14.28 17.73 41.91
CA VAL A 198 14.02 18.38 43.19
C VAL A 198 12.91 19.40 43.11
N THR A 199 12.09 19.54 44.14
CA THR A 199 10.95 20.50 44.15
C THR A 199 10.85 21.16 45.54
N GLY A 200 10.15 22.28 45.65
CA GLY A 200 9.89 22.97 46.92
C GLY A 200 11.16 23.44 47.64
N ILE A 201 11.24 23.17 48.94
CA ILE A 201 12.33 23.64 49.84
C ILE A 201 13.70 23.09 49.38
N GLU A 202 13.77 21.90 48.85
CA GLU A 202 15.00 21.29 48.33
C GLU A 202 15.53 22.07 47.12
N LEU A 203 14.66 22.59 46.27
CA LEU A 203 15.04 23.42 45.13
C LEU A 203 15.58 24.77 45.59
N GLU A 204 14.95 25.40 46.56
CA GLU A 204 15.40 26.68 47.13
C GLU A 204 16.79 26.53 47.74
N ASN A 205 17.02 25.54 48.58
CA ASN A 205 18.34 25.25 49.21
C ASN A 205 19.42 24.88 48.19
N ALA A 206 19.02 24.31 47.02
CA ALA A 206 19.95 23.99 45.98
C ALA A 206 20.58 25.24 45.34
N PHE A 207 19.83 26.32 45.16
CA PHE A 207 20.29 27.56 44.52
C PHE A 207 21.45 28.20 45.27
N GLU A 208 21.53 28.09 46.61
CA GLU A 208 22.63 28.66 47.40
C GLU A 208 24.01 28.03 47.10
N LYS A 209 24.05 26.81 46.61
CA LYS A 209 25.27 26.05 46.33
C LYS A 209 25.67 25.96 44.85
N LEU A 210 25.00 26.76 43.98
CA LEU A 210 25.22 26.72 42.55
C LEU A 210 25.97 27.92 42.00
N THR A 211 26.75 27.69 40.95
CA THR A 211 27.32 28.79 40.16
C THR A 211 26.22 29.52 39.38
N LEU A 212 26.40 30.78 39.02
CA LEU A 212 25.44 31.58 38.25
C LEU A 212 24.90 30.83 37.01
N LYS A 213 25.79 30.16 36.25
CA LYS A 213 25.43 29.35 35.07
C LYS A 213 24.59 28.12 35.41
N GLN A 214 24.87 27.48 36.55
CA GLN A 214 24.07 26.32 37.00
C GLN A 214 22.69 26.76 37.51
N ALA A 215 22.63 27.88 38.21
CA ALA A 215 21.39 28.46 38.71
C ALA A 215 20.47 28.89 37.57
N GLU A 216 21.02 29.43 36.48
CA GLU A 216 20.23 29.85 35.32
C GLU A 216 19.57 28.64 34.63
N VAL A 217 20.30 27.52 34.42
CA VAL A 217 19.75 26.26 33.89
C VAL A 217 18.67 25.70 34.83
N LEU A 218 18.91 25.78 36.15
CA LEU A 218 17.95 25.22 37.10
C LEU A 218 16.66 26.05 37.19
N ARG A 219 16.73 27.38 36.98
CA ARG A 219 15.56 28.28 36.89
C ARG A 219 14.68 27.92 35.72
N VAL A 220 15.28 27.78 34.53
CA VAL A 220 14.51 27.33 33.31
C VAL A 220 13.86 25.98 33.53
N LEU A 221 14.54 25.04 34.19
CA LEU A 221 13.97 23.75 34.51
C LEU A 221 12.91 23.80 35.63
N ALA A 222 13.02 24.74 36.55
CA ALA A 222 12.01 24.93 37.61
C ALA A 222 10.67 25.40 37.01
N ASP A 223 10.71 26.25 35.98
CA ASP A 223 9.51 26.70 35.27
C ASP A 223 8.95 25.67 34.31
N ALA A 224 9.80 24.93 33.59
CA ALA A 224 9.42 24.00 32.54
C ALA A 224 9.26 22.53 32.99
N GLY A 225 9.78 22.15 34.17
CA GLY A 225 9.87 20.77 34.66
C GLY A 225 10.88 19.90 33.92
N SER A 226 10.95 20.01 32.59
CA SER A 226 11.92 19.32 31.74
C SER A 226 12.15 20.09 30.43
N ALA A 227 13.38 19.98 29.89
CA ALA A 227 13.72 20.57 28.60
C ALA A 227 14.87 19.81 27.92
N LYS A 228 14.91 19.81 26.58
CA LYS A 228 16.02 19.18 25.84
C LYS A 228 17.34 19.89 26.17
N VAL A 229 18.39 19.11 26.40
CA VAL A 229 19.71 19.64 26.77
C VAL A 229 20.22 20.67 25.75
N LYS A 230 19.94 20.45 24.44
CA LYS A 230 20.33 21.39 23.39
C LYS A 230 19.57 22.72 23.50
N GLU A 231 18.26 22.67 23.70
CA GLU A 231 17.40 23.86 23.89
C GLU A 231 17.80 24.64 25.16
N LEU A 232 18.08 23.94 26.25
CA LEU A 232 18.62 24.57 27.49
C LEU A 232 19.93 25.32 27.22
N CYS A 233 20.84 24.70 26.48
CA CYS A 233 22.10 25.34 26.12
C CYS A 233 21.92 26.57 25.22
N GLU A 234 20.95 26.51 24.29
CA GLU A 234 20.64 27.66 23.41
C GLU A 234 19.96 28.82 24.17
N ILE A 235 19.02 28.53 25.06
CA ILE A 235 18.27 29.51 25.85
C ILE A 235 19.21 30.18 26.89
N THR A 236 20.01 29.40 27.59
CA THR A 236 20.84 29.88 28.70
C THR A 236 22.27 30.26 28.30
N GLY A 237 22.65 30.02 27.03
CA GLY A 237 24.01 30.30 26.56
C GLY A 237 25.10 29.43 27.19
N VAL A 238 24.76 28.34 27.87
CA VAL A 238 25.72 27.48 28.57
C VAL A 238 26.06 26.22 27.77
N SER A 239 27.19 25.59 28.08
CA SER A 239 27.57 24.34 27.47
C SER A 239 26.89 23.15 28.14
N ALA A 240 26.76 22.05 27.43
CA ALA A 240 26.20 20.79 27.94
C ALA A 240 26.96 20.22 29.17
N ALA A 241 28.19 20.67 29.42
CA ALA A 241 28.97 20.32 30.60
C ALA A 241 28.31 20.85 31.90
N VAL A 242 27.68 22.03 31.84
CA VAL A 242 26.96 22.60 32.99
C VAL A 242 25.74 21.75 33.37
N VAL A 243 24.99 21.26 32.38
CA VAL A 243 23.84 20.36 32.62
C VAL A 243 24.33 19.02 33.21
N ARG A 244 25.47 18.50 32.71
CA ARG A 244 26.06 17.28 33.31
C ARG A 244 26.53 17.49 34.75
N ALA A 245 27.04 18.66 35.06
CA ALA A 245 27.44 18.99 36.44
C ALA A 245 26.23 19.01 37.40
N LEU A 246 25.07 19.53 36.94
CA LEU A 246 23.81 19.46 37.70
C LEU A 246 23.31 18.01 37.86
N LYS A 247 23.51 17.15 36.86
CA LYS A 247 23.22 15.73 36.96
C LYS A 247 24.12 15.07 38.04
N ASN A 248 25.41 15.36 38.04
CA ASN A 248 26.32 14.80 39.01
C ASN A 248 26.03 15.28 40.45
N LYS A 249 25.39 16.43 40.63
CA LYS A 249 24.87 16.92 41.90
C LYS A 249 23.49 16.32 42.27
N GLY A 250 22.91 15.44 41.48
CA GLY A 250 21.61 14.82 41.71
C GLY A 250 20.40 15.70 41.50
N LEU A 251 20.60 16.98 41.11
CA LEU A 251 19.53 17.96 40.94
C LEU A 251 18.72 17.79 39.64
N VAL A 252 19.33 17.15 38.63
CA VAL A 252 18.76 16.93 37.31
C VAL A 252 19.06 15.50 36.86
N SER A 253 18.11 14.82 36.27
CA SER A 253 18.32 13.58 35.53
C SER A 253 18.37 13.89 34.02
N ILE A 254 19.24 13.17 33.29
CA ILE A 254 19.28 13.25 31.82
C ILE A 254 18.74 11.93 31.31
N VAL A 255 17.60 12.00 30.67
CA VAL A 255 16.90 10.85 30.06
C VAL A 255 16.89 10.98 28.53
N ASP A 256 16.97 9.87 27.85
CA ASP A 256 16.82 9.86 26.41
C ASP A 256 15.32 9.80 26.08
N VAL A 257 14.82 10.91 25.51
CA VAL A 257 13.41 11.02 25.09
C VAL A 257 13.34 10.83 23.58
N ASP A 258 12.36 10.04 23.15
CA ASP A 258 12.10 9.78 21.73
C ASP A 258 11.86 11.08 20.96
N ILE A 259 12.61 11.27 19.87
CA ILE A 259 12.29 12.29 18.85
C ILE A 259 11.69 11.61 17.65
N TYR A 260 10.53 12.10 17.22
CA TYR A 260 9.85 11.60 16.06
C TYR A 260 10.02 12.53 14.85
N ARG A 261 10.35 11.95 13.69
CA ARG A 261 10.33 12.65 12.40
C ARG A 261 8.88 12.83 11.99
N ILE A 262 8.27 13.96 12.36
CA ILE A 262 6.90 14.25 11.94
C ILE A 262 6.95 14.77 10.49
N PRO A 263 6.21 14.15 9.55
CA PRO A 263 6.17 14.62 8.17
C PRO A 263 5.67 16.06 8.11
N LYS A 264 6.43 16.95 7.46
CA LYS A 264 6.02 18.35 7.27
C LYS A 264 4.96 18.38 6.16
N SER A 265 3.75 18.86 6.46
CA SER A 265 2.78 19.22 5.44
C SER A 265 3.17 20.58 4.87
N GLY A 266 3.26 20.71 3.55
CA GLY A 266 3.61 21.95 2.86
C GLY A 266 2.52 23.04 2.91
N PHE A 267 1.40 22.79 3.60
CA PHE A 267 0.31 23.75 3.79
C PHE A 267 0.33 24.33 5.20
N SER A 268 0.10 25.64 5.31
CA SER A 268 -0.21 26.29 6.57
C SER A 268 -1.47 25.62 7.14
N CYS A 269 -1.38 25.13 8.37
CA CYS A 269 -2.57 24.70 9.08
C CYS A 269 -3.41 25.95 9.37
N ASP A 270 -4.45 26.20 8.59
CA ASP A 270 -5.49 27.10 9.05
C ASP A 270 -6.14 26.43 10.27
N GLU A 271 -6.11 27.13 11.40
CA GLU A 271 -6.73 26.67 12.65
C GLU A 271 -8.27 26.73 12.52
N SER A 272 -8.83 25.96 11.58
CA SER A 272 -10.28 25.84 11.47
C SER A 272 -10.82 24.81 12.47
N SER A 273 -10.84 25.16 13.75
CA SER A 273 -11.67 24.50 14.78
C SER A 273 -13.16 24.85 14.61
N ALA A 274 -13.59 25.19 13.39
CA ALA A 274 -14.98 25.54 13.14
C ALA A 274 -15.89 24.37 13.51
N LYS A 275 -16.94 24.68 14.30
CA LYS A 275 -18.03 23.75 14.61
C LYS A 275 -18.63 23.23 13.29
N ILE A 276 -18.63 21.91 13.11
CA ILE A 276 -19.27 21.28 11.95
C ILE A 276 -20.78 21.50 12.07
N SER A 277 -21.35 22.28 11.14
CA SER A 277 -22.79 22.41 10.98
C SER A 277 -23.25 21.41 9.92
N LEU A 278 -24.18 20.53 10.28
CA LEU A 278 -24.77 19.54 9.38
C LEU A 278 -26.11 20.04 8.85
N THR A 279 -26.41 19.70 7.58
CA THR A 279 -27.75 19.86 7.03
C THR A 279 -28.73 18.85 7.68
N PRO A 280 -30.06 19.06 7.60
CA PRO A 280 -31.02 18.10 8.18
C PRO A 280 -30.82 16.65 7.69
N MET A 281 -30.46 16.46 6.42
CA MET A 281 -30.19 15.14 5.85
C MET A 281 -28.89 14.54 6.39
N GLN A 282 -27.84 15.34 6.51
CA GLN A 282 -26.57 14.91 7.11
C GLN A 282 -26.73 14.59 8.58
N GLU A 283 -27.55 15.38 9.32
CA GLU A 283 -27.85 15.13 10.74
C GLU A 283 -28.60 13.81 10.92
N LYS A 284 -29.57 13.51 10.04
CA LYS A 284 -30.27 12.22 10.04
C LYS A 284 -29.32 11.05 9.84
N ALA A 285 -28.44 11.13 8.84
CA ALA A 285 -27.43 10.10 8.57
C ALA A 285 -26.44 9.96 9.73
N TYR A 286 -25.97 11.07 10.29
CA TYR A 286 -25.11 11.07 11.47
C TYR A 286 -25.78 10.41 12.67
N CYS A 287 -27.04 10.72 12.97
CA CYS A 287 -27.79 10.08 14.07
C CYS A 287 -27.92 8.57 13.85
N GLY A 288 -28.19 8.11 12.62
CA GLY A 288 -28.22 6.70 12.28
C GLY A 288 -26.89 6.00 12.56
N LEU A 289 -25.78 6.60 12.12
CA LEU A 289 -24.43 6.09 12.37
C LEU A 289 -24.05 6.10 13.85
N LEU A 290 -24.39 7.17 14.57
CA LEU A 290 -24.14 7.30 16.01
C LEU A 290 -24.92 6.24 16.82
N ASN A 291 -26.18 6.00 16.48
CA ASN A 291 -26.98 4.95 17.10
C ASN A 291 -26.36 3.55 16.84
N LYS A 292 -25.88 3.32 15.62
CA LYS A 292 -25.20 2.07 15.28
C LYS A 292 -23.90 1.89 16.05
N TYR A 293 -23.10 2.94 16.19
CA TYR A 293 -21.89 2.96 17.00
C TYR A 293 -22.20 2.63 18.48
N ARG A 294 -23.15 3.33 19.08
CA ARG A 294 -23.57 3.12 20.49
C ARG A 294 -24.22 1.77 20.71
N GLY A 295 -24.88 1.21 19.70
CA GLY A 295 -25.49 -0.12 19.73
C GLY A 295 -24.52 -1.29 19.61
N GLY A 296 -23.20 -1.09 19.81
CA GLY A 296 -22.19 -2.14 19.76
C GLY A 296 -21.48 -2.27 18.40
N GLY A 297 -21.62 -1.30 17.52
CA GLY A 297 -20.89 -1.23 16.25
C GLY A 297 -21.49 -2.08 15.13
N GLY A 298 -20.61 -2.64 14.30
CA GLY A 298 -20.97 -3.38 13.09
C GLY A 298 -20.52 -2.69 11.82
N VAL A 299 -21.22 -2.91 10.69
CA VAL A 299 -20.87 -2.29 9.42
C VAL A 299 -22.00 -1.38 8.95
N SER A 300 -21.66 -0.15 8.55
CA SER A 300 -22.58 0.81 7.94
C SER A 300 -22.04 1.29 6.61
N LEU A 301 -22.93 1.50 5.64
CA LEU A 301 -22.63 2.11 4.36
C LEU A 301 -23.23 3.52 4.31
N LEU A 302 -22.39 4.54 4.17
CA LEU A 302 -22.78 5.91 3.89
C LEU A 302 -22.70 6.16 2.39
N TYR A 303 -23.82 6.01 1.71
CA TYR A 303 -23.97 6.32 0.30
C TYR A 303 -24.40 7.78 0.14
N GLY A 304 -23.61 8.56 -0.56
CA GLY A 304 -23.96 9.95 -0.80
C GLY A 304 -23.35 10.46 -2.09
N ILE A 305 -24.15 11.15 -2.90
CA ILE A 305 -23.68 11.71 -4.17
C ILE A 305 -22.42 12.57 -3.98
N THR A 306 -21.70 12.80 -5.06
CA THR A 306 -20.48 13.64 -5.03
C THR A 306 -20.81 15.05 -4.54
N GLY A 307 -20.09 15.53 -3.52
CA GLY A 307 -20.34 16.84 -2.90
C GLY A 307 -21.49 16.87 -1.87
N SER A 308 -22.00 15.73 -1.44
CA SER A 308 -23.04 15.66 -0.37
C SER A 308 -22.53 15.91 1.05
N GLY A 309 -21.23 16.11 1.24
CA GLY A 309 -20.63 16.38 2.56
C GLY A 309 -20.45 15.15 3.45
N LYS A 310 -20.24 13.96 2.88
CA LYS A 310 -19.94 12.73 3.63
C LYS A 310 -18.83 12.93 4.66
N THR A 311 -17.78 13.68 4.30
CA THR A 311 -16.65 13.99 5.17
C THR A 311 -17.08 14.71 6.45
N SER A 312 -17.99 15.68 6.36
CA SER A 312 -18.52 16.41 7.52
C SER A 312 -19.26 15.48 8.48
N VAL A 313 -20.02 14.51 7.94
CA VAL A 313 -20.77 13.52 8.73
C VAL A 313 -19.79 12.64 9.52
N PHE A 314 -18.77 12.07 8.87
CA PHE A 314 -17.86 11.21 9.60
C PHE A 314 -16.88 11.97 10.49
N LEU A 315 -16.50 13.22 10.20
CA LEU A 315 -15.72 14.06 11.11
C LEU A 315 -16.47 14.32 12.43
N LYS A 316 -17.78 14.64 12.35
CA LYS A 316 -18.60 14.80 13.54
C LYS A 316 -18.70 13.50 14.35
N LEU A 317 -18.82 12.36 13.68
CA LEU A 317 -18.81 11.06 14.34
C LEU A 317 -17.46 10.76 15.01
N ILE A 318 -16.34 11.13 14.37
CA ILE A 318 -15.01 11.02 14.96
C ILE A 318 -14.91 11.81 16.26
N ASP A 319 -15.43 13.04 16.30
CA ASP A 319 -15.41 13.88 17.51
C ASP A 319 -16.09 13.18 18.71
N ASP A 320 -17.22 12.49 18.47
CA ASP A 320 -17.94 11.83 19.55
C ASP A 320 -17.24 10.52 19.99
N VAL A 321 -16.69 9.75 19.03
CA VAL A 321 -15.88 8.56 19.35
C VAL A 321 -14.65 8.92 20.18
N LEU A 322 -14.02 10.06 19.88
CA LEU A 322 -12.88 10.57 20.67
C LEU A 322 -13.31 11.04 22.07
N LYS A 323 -14.48 11.68 22.22
CA LYS A 323 -15.04 12.04 23.55
C LYS A 323 -15.28 10.80 24.40
N ASP A 324 -15.73 9.71 23.80
CA ASP A 324 -15.93 8.43 24.49
C ASP A 324 -14.59 7.71 24.83
N GLY A 325 -13.44 8.36 24.64
CA GLY A 325 -12.11 7.81 24.96
C GLY A 325 -11.66 6.71 24.01
N ARG A 326 -12.31 6.54 22.84
CA ARG A 326 -11.96 5.51 21.85
C ARG A 326 -11.17 6.09 20.68
N ASN A 327 -10.43 5.25 19.97
CA ASN A 327 -9.52 5.62 18.90
C ASN A 327 -10.13 5.37 17.52
N VAL A 328 -9.55 6.03 16.49
CA VAL A 328 -10.12 6.04 15.14
C VAL A 328 -9.06 5.71 14.08
N ILE A 329 -9.44 4.89 13.10
CA ILE A 329 -8.67 4.67 11.87
C ILE A 329 -9.48 5.23 10.70
N VAL A 330 -8.86 6.09 9.88
CA VAL A 330 -9.44 6.60 8.64
C VAL A 330 -8.59 6.14 7.47
N MET A 331 -9.17 5.34 6.62
CA MET A 331 -8.51 4.90 5.38
C MET A 331 -9.05 5.67 4.19
N VAL A 332 -8.13 6.19 3.39
CA VAL A 332 -8.44 6.89 2.14
C VAL A 332 -7.62 6.27 1.00
N PRO A 333 -8.09 6.34 -0.26
CA PRO A 333 -7.28 5.91 -1.39
C PRO A 333 -5.95 6.66 -1.47
N GLU A 334 -4.92 6.02 -2.03
CA GLU A 334 -3.58 6.61 -2.10
C GLU A 334 -3.58 7.98 -2.81
N ILE A 335 -4.41 8.13 -3.83
CA ILE A 335 -4.58 9.36 -4.61
C ILE A 335 -5.35 10.43 -3.82
N SER A 336 -6.26 10.04 -2.92
CA SER A 336 -7.09 10.95 -2.12
C SER A 336 -6.40 11.40 -0.84
N LEU A 337 -5.27 10.80 -0.46
CA LEU A 337 -4.46 11.25 0.67
C LEU A 337 -3.64 12.48 0.25
N THR A 338 -4.35 13.53 -0.09
CA THR A 338 -3.77 14.81 -0.48
C THR A 338 -3.23 15.58 0.74
N PRO A 339 -2.31 16.53 0.54
CA PRO A 339 -1.90 17.44 1.60
C PRO A 339 -3.07 18.18 2.25
N GLN A 340 -4.12 18.47 1.48
CA GLN A 340 -5.36 19.10 1.97
C GLN A 340 -6.07 18.20 3.01
N MET A 341 -6.22 16.90 2.74
CA MET A 341 -6.81 15.95 3.67
C MET A 341 -5.98 15.81 4.95
N VAL A 342 -4.65 15.70 4.81
CA VAL A 342 -3.74 15.66 5.97
C VAL A 342 -3.82 16.94 6.80
N SER A 343 -3.86 18.12 6.14
CA SER A 343 -4.01 19.42 6.81
C SER A 343 -5.35 19.56 7.53
N LEU A 344 -6.45 19.07 6.94
CA LEU A 344 -7.76 19.06 7.56
C LEU A 344 -7.75 18.30 8.90
N PHE A 345 -7.18 17.09 8.91
CA PHE A 345 -7.09 16.30 10.15
C PHE A 345 -6.12 16.92 11.17
N ARG A 346 -4.94 17.37 10.74
CA ARG A 346 -3.96 17.99 11.63
C ARG A 346 -4.42 19.34 12.17
N GLY A 347 -5.09 20.15 11.35
CA GLY A 347 -5.68 21.42 11.78
C GLY A 347 -6.71 21.22 12.89
N ARG A 348 -7.57 20.17 12.79
CA ARG A 348 -8.61 19.88 13.74
C ARG A 348 -8.12 19.15 14.99
N TYR A 349 -7.30 18.11 14.83
CA TYR A 349 -6.92 17.19 15.91
C TYR A 349 -5.44 17.32 16.32
N LYS A 350 -4.70 18.27 15.72
CA LYS A 350 -3.32 18.62 16.09
C LYS A 350 -2.38 17.41 16.15
N ASN A 351 -1.73 17.22 17.30
CA ASN A 351 -0.73 16.16 17.52
C ASN A 351 -1.34 14.76 17.73
N GLU A 352 -2.66 14.64 17.84
CA GLU A 352 -3.34 13.34 18.03
C GLU A 352 -3.46 12.53 16.72
N VAL A 353 -2.95 13.05 15.60
CA VAL A 353 -3.01 12.41 14.28
C VAL A 353 -1.67 11.83 13.86
N ALA A 354 -1.66 10.56 13.47
CA ALA A 354 -0.57 9.95 12.71
C ALA A 354 -0.97 9.70 11.25
N VAL A 355 -0.01 9.77 10.34
CA VAL A 355 -0.25 9.62 8.89
C VAL A 355 0.53 8.43 8.34
N PHE A 356 -0.15 7.50 7.63
CA PHE A 356 0.44 6.28 7.09
C PHE A 356 0.26 6.20 5.57
N HIS A 357 1.32 6.45 4.80
CA HIS A 357 1.30 6.31 3.34
C HIS A 357 2.66 5.95 2.72
N SER A 358 2.65 5.56 1.45
CA SER A 358 3.82 5.07 0.72
C SER A 358 4.90 6.15 0.47
N ALA A 359 4.54 7.43 0.39
CA ALA A 359 5.47 8.53 0.15
C ALA A 359 6.33 8.89 1.37
N LEU A 360 6.01 8.45 2.59
CA LEU A 360 6.85 8.66 3.77
C LEU A 360 8.19 7.93 3.65
N SER A 361 9.26 8.54 4.14
CA SER A 361 10.56 7.86 4.28
C SER A 361 10.47 6.69 5.27
N MET A 362 11.41 5.77 5.19
CA MET A 362 11.46 4.65 6.15
C MET A 362 11.55 5.12 7.61
N GLY A 363 12.26 6.22 7.84
CA GLY A 363 12.37 6.82 9.18
C GLY A 363 11.06 7.40 9.69
N GLU A 364 10.37 8.19 8.85
CA GLU A 364 9.06 8.77 9.18
C GLU A 364 8.02 7.68 9.46
N ARG A 365 7.96 6.63 8.60
CA ARG A 365 7.03 5.50 8.83
C ARG A 365 7.29 4.79 10.15
N LYS A 366 8.57 4.57 10.49
CA LYS A 366 8.95 3.95 11.76
C LYS A 366 8.54 4.82 12.94
N ASP A 367 8.79 6.13 12.85
CA ASP A 367 8.51 7.07 13.92
C ASP A 367 6.99 7.28 14.12
N GLU A 368 6.20 7.39 13.04
CA GLU A 368 4.74 7.43 13.12
C GLU A 368 4.16 6.13 13.74
N TYR A 369 4.68 4.97 13.34
CA TYR A 369 4.28 3.69 13.93
C TYR A 369 4.56 3.64 15.44
N ARG A 370 5.74 4.11 15.87
CA ARG A 370 6.11 4.18 17.30
C ARG A 370 5.21 5.15 18.07
N ARG A 371 4.88 6.32 17.49
CA ARG A 371 3.94 7.28 18.10
C ARG A 371 2.59 6.65 18.38
N VAL A 372 2.04 5.93 17.40
CA VAL A 372 0.76 5.22 17.56
C VAL A 372 0.87 4.17 18.67
N ARG A 373 1.92 3.35 18.63
CA ARG A 373 2.13 2.26 19.57
C ARG A 373 2.31 2.73 21.01
N ASN A 374 3.02 3.85 21.20
CA ASN A 374 3.28 4.43 22.52
C ASN A 374 2.08 5.25 23.06
N GLY A 375 0.91 5.23 22.38
CA GLY A 375 -0.30 5.90 22.84
C GLY A 375 -0.32 7.41 22.65
N GLY A 376 0.67 7.98 21.95
CA GLY A 376 0.75 9.42 21.67
C GLY A 376 -0.20 9.90 20.55
N VAL A 377 -1.06 9.02 20.03
CA VAL A 377 -1.94 9.29 18.89
C VAL A 377 -3.27 8.57 19.09
N ARG A 378 -4.36 9.26 18.74
CA ARG A 378 -5.72 8.73 18.83
C ARG A 378 -6.38 8.48 17.47
N ILE A 379 -5.86 9.15 16.42
CA ILE A 379 -6.37 9.05 15.05
C ILE A 379 -5.23 8.63 14.12
N VAL A 380 -5.46 7.60 13.33
CA VAL A 380 -4.57 7.23 12.22
C VAL A 380 -5.28 7.49 10.91
N VAL A 381 -4.69 8.34 10.08
CA VAL A 381 -5.15 8.59 8.70
C VAL A 381 -4.15 7.97 7.74
N GLY A 382 -4.61 7.21 6.76
CA GLY A 382 -3.66 6.64 5.83
C GLY A 382 -4.29 5.83 4.69
N THR A 383 -3.42 5.23 3.90
CA THR A 383 -3.83 4.36 2.81
C THR A 383 -4.12 2.94 3.31
N ARG A 384 -4.24 1.98 2.43
CA ARG A 384 -4.50 0.56 2.75
C ARG A 384 -3.73 0.04 3.97
N SER A 385 -2.47 0.41 4.14
CA SER A 385 -1.63 -0.05 5.24
C SER A 385 -2.04 0.47 6.63
N ALA A 386 -2.83 1.54 6.70
CA ALA A 386 -3.32 2.10 7.96
C ALA A 386 -4.20 1.12 8.74
N VAL A 387 -4.80 0.12 8.05
CA VAL A 387 -5.58 -0.93 8.70
C VAL A 387 -4.77 -1.74 9.72
N PHE A 388 -3.44 -1.75 9.60
CA PHE A 388 -2.52 -2.44 10.51
C PHE A 388 -1.92 -1.54 11.60
N ALA A 389 -2.36 -0.30 11.71
CA ALA A 389 -1.88 0.59 12.78
C ALA A 389 -2.07 -0.07 14.16
N PRO A 390 -1.05 -0.04 15.06
CA PRO A 390 -1.11 -0.69 16.37
C PRO A 390 -1.95 0.09 17.38
N LEU A 391 -3.10 0.62 16.96
CA LEU A 391 -4.09 1.29 17.77
C LEU A 391 -4.89 0.28 18.59
N GLN A 392 -5.04 0.55 19.87
CA GLN A 392 -5.93 -0.18 20.76
C GLN A 392 -7.24 0.58 20.98
N ASN A 393 -8.24 -0.05 21.59
CA ASN A 393 -9.53 0.55 21.92
C ASN A 393 -10.16 1.31 20.75
N ILE A 394 -10.22 0.67 19.58
CA ILE A 394 -10.78 1.26 18.36
C ILE A 394 -12.29 1.39 18.51
N GLY A 395 -12.84 2.61 18.27
CA GLY A 395 -14.29 2.87 18.24
C GLY A 395 -14.85 2.98 16.84
N LEU A 396 -14.02 3.45 15.89
CA LEU A 396 -14.46 3.71 14.52
C LEU A 396 -13.34 3.39 13.52
N ILE A 397 -13.71 2.70 12.47
CA ILE A 397 -12.86 2.53 11.28
C ILE A 397 -13.63 3.08 10.09
N VAL A 398 -13.10 4.10 9.43
CA VAL A 398 -13.68 4.69 8.20
C VAL A 398 -12.90 4.19 6.99
N ILE A 399 -13.59 3.74 5.96
CA ILE A 399 -13.03 3.50 4.62
C ILE A 399 -13.75 4.43 3.66
N ASP A 400 -13.08 5.51 3.29
CA ASP A 400 -13.62 6.45 2.30
C ASP A 400 -13.33 5.97 0.88
N GLU A 401 -14.23 6.27 -0.07
CA GLU A 401 -14.22 5.74 -1.44
C GLU A 401 -14.01 4.20 -1.44
N GLU A 402 -14.87 3.47 -0.72
CA GLU A 402 -14.70 2.04 -0.40
C GLU A 402 -14.63 1.11 -1.62
N GLN A 403 -15.14 1.57 -2.78
CA GLN A 403 -15.10 0.87 -4.07
C GLN A 403 -13.70 0.85 -4.70
N GLU A 404 -12.75 1.62 -4.15
CA GLU A 404 -11.42 1.73 -4.74
C GLU A 404 -10.60 0.44 -4.69
N HIS A 405 -10.01 0.11 -5.84
CA HIS A 405 -9.20 -1.11 -5.96
C HIS A 405 -7.93 -1.11 -5.11
N THR A 406 -7.40 0.07 -4.78
CA THR A 406 -6.16 0.21 -4.02
C THR A 406 -6.23 -0.39 -2.62
N TYR A 407 -7.43 -0.69 -2.12
CA TYR A 407 -7.64 -1.39 -0.86
C TYR A 407 -7.36 -2.90 -0.94
N LYS A 408 -7.29 -3.50 -2.12
CA LYS A 408 -6.82 -4.88 -2.33
C LYS A 408 -5.32 -4.89 -2.59
N SER A 409 -4.58 -5.82 -1.98
CA SER A 409 -3.16 -6.04 -2.23
C SER A 409 -2.96 -7.00 -3.41
N GLU A 410 -2.13 -6.62 -4.37
CA GLU A 410 -1.71 -7.51 -5.47
C GLU A 410 -0.53 -8.41 -5.07
N ALA A 411 0.30 -7.95 -4.14
CA ALA A 411 1.41 -8.72 -3.59
C ALA A 411 0.96 -9.56 -2.37
N SER A 412 1.68 -10.63 -2.08
CA SER A 412 1.46 -11.44 -0.88
C SER A 412 1.75 -10.62 0.39
N PRO A 413 0.84 -10.74 1.39
CA PRO A 413 -0.47 -11.35 1.39
C PRO A 413 -1.47 -10.55 0.53
N ARG A 414 -2.27 -11.26 -0.27
CA ARG A 414 -3.27 -10.65 -1.16
C ARG A 414 -4.57 -10.34 -0.43
N TYR A 415 -4.48 -9.53 0.63
CA TYR A 415 -5.62 -9.15 1.46
C TYR A 415 -6.41 -7.97 0.87
N HIS A 416 -7.66 -7.86 1.27
CA HIS A 416 -8.46 -6.65 1.11
C HIS A 416 -8.56 -5.94 2.47
N ALA A 417 -8.26 -4.63 2.51
CA ALA A 417 -8.26 -3.87 3.77
C ALA A 417 -9.62 -3.90 4.48
N ARG A 418 -10.72 -3.92 3.74
CA ARG A 418 -12.09 -4.05 4.28
C ARG A 418 -12.27 -5.33 5.12
N ASP A 419 -11.66 -6.46 4.72
CA ASP A 419 -11.78 -7.70 5.47
C ASP A 419 -11.01 -7.65 6.79
N VAL A 420 -9.83 -7.06 6.78
CA VAL A 420 -9.03 -6.81 8.00
C VAL A 420 -9.76 -5.80 8.91
N ALA A 421 -10.32 -4.73 8.33
CA ALA A 421 -11.10 -3.74 9.07
C ALA A 421 -12.34 -4.37 9.73
N ARG A 422 -13.04 -5.28 9.04
CA ARG A 422 -14.17 -6.05 9.61
C ARG A 422 -13.73 -6.93 10.77
N PHE A 423 -12.58 -7.61 10.64
CA PHE A 423 -12.01 -8.42 11.71
C PHE A 423 -11.73 -7.57 12.95
N ARG A 424 -11.06 -6.43 12.77
CA ARG A 424 -10.74 -5.49 13.87
C ARG A 424 -11.99 -4.86 14.47
N ALA A 425 -12.92 -4.39 13.64
CA ALA A 425 -14.18 -3.82 14.09
C ALA A 425 -14.96 -4.79 14.97
N LYS A 426 -15.04 -6.07 14.58
CA LYS A 426 -15.67 -7.12 15.38
C LYS A 426 -14.97 -7.31 16.74
N LYS A 427 -13.63 -7.36 16.74
CA LYS A 427 -12.84 -7.56 17.97
C LYS A 427 -13.00 -6.42 18.97
N HIS A 428 -13.07 -5.18 18.49
CA HIS A 428 -13.20 -3.99 19.33
C HIS A 428 -14.66 -3.54 19.57
N SER A 429 -15.66 -4.25 19.06
CA SER A 429 -17.07 -3.76 19.04
C SER A 429 -17.13 -2.34 18.47
N ALA A 430 -16.41 -2.10 17.36
CA ALA A 430 -16.28 -0.83 16.68
C ALA A 430 -17.27 -0.72 15.51
N LEU A 431 -17.57 0.49 15.10
CA LEU A 431 -18.26 0.76 13.85
C LEU A 431 -17.26 0.76 12.69
N LEU A 432 -17.52 -0.07 11.67
CA LEU A 432 -16.87 0.04 10.36
C LEU A 432 -17.79 0.85 9.45
N LEU A 433 -17.37 2.06 9.10
CA LEU A 433 -18.06 2.94 8.17
C LEU A 433 -17.43 2.86 6.79
N LEU A 434 -18.20 2.38 5.82
CA LEU A 434 -17.88 2.42 4.41
C LEU A 434 -18.52 3.67 3.81
N SER A 435 -17.75 4.53 3.14
CA SER A 435 -18.23 5.79 2.56
C SER A 435 -17.96 5.79 1.06
N SER A 436 -18.96 6.12 0.24
CA SER A 436 -18.83 6.19 -1.21
C SER A 436 -19.92 7.03 -1.88
N ALA A 437 -19.59 7.60 -3.05
CA ALA A 437 -20.57 8.15 -3.97
C ALA A 437 -21.10 7.10 -4.97
N THR A 438 -20.32 6.07 -5.22
CA THR A 438 -20.62 4.95 -6.10
C THR A 438 -20.20 3.66 -5.37
N PRO A 439 -20.99 3.20 -4.39
CA PRO A 439 -20.63 2.04 -3.59
C PRO A 439 -20.35 0.80 -4.45
N GLY A 440 -19.40 -0.04 -4.04
CA GLY A 440 -19.18 -1.31 -4.71
C GLY A 440 -20.43 -2.18 -4.70
N ILE A 441 -20.72 -2.88 -5.78
CA ILE A 441 -21.92 -3.71 -5.95
C ILE A 441 -22.09 -4.71 -4.80
N GLU A 442 -20.99 -5.29 -4.32
CA GLU A 442 -21.00 -6.22 -3.20
C GLU A 442 -21.44 -5.56 -1.88
N SER A 443 -20.86 -4.40 -1.56
CA SER A 443 -21.19 -3.63 -0.34
C SER A 443 -22.63 -3.14 -0.37
N TYR A 444 -23.07 -2.62 -1.51
CA TYR A 444 -24.43 -2.13 -1.67
C TYR A 444 -25.48 -3.26 -1.61
N SER A 445 -25.16 -4.42 -2.20
CA SER A 445 -26.01 -5.63 -2.09
C SER A 445 -26.18 -6.07 -0.64
N LEU A 446 -25.11 -6.03 0.17
CA LEU A 446 -25.19 -6.34 1.60
C LEU A 446 -26.03 -5.32 2.39
N ALA A 447 -25.95 -4.05 2.01
CA ALA A 447 -26.76 -2.99 2.58
C ALA A 447 -28.25 -3.13 2.22
N LYS A 448 -28.59 -3.43 0.95
CA LYS A 448 -29.96 -3.72 0.52
C LYS A 448 -30.58 -4.95 1.21
N LYS A 449 -29.74 -5.92 1.60
CA LYS A 449 -30.18 -7.10 2.37
C LYS A 449 -30.31 -6.85 3.88
N GLY A 450 -30.00 -5.62 4.36
CA GLY A 450 -30.02 -5.27 5.78
C GLY A 450 -28.86 -5.83 6.61
N ILE A 451 -27.84 -6.45 5.96
CA ILE A 451 -26.64 -6.95 6.65
C ILE A 451 -25.75 -5.76 7.07
N TYR A 452 -25.64 -4.74 6.22
CA TYR A 452 -25.06 -3.44 6.55
C TYR A 452 -26.19 -2.44 6.78
N SER A 453 -26.06 -1.52 7.75
CA SER A 453 -26.95 -0.37 7.80
C SER A 453 -26.63 0.60 6.65
N LEU A 454 -27.66 1.20 6.08
CA LEU A 454 -27.56 2.08 4.93
C LEU A 454 -28.04 3.48 5.29
N GLU A 455 -27.12 4.45 5.26
CA GLU A 455 -27.44 5.86 5.35
C GLU A 455 -27.24 6.53 3.99
N LYS A 456 -28.19 7.40 3.58
CA LYS A 456 -28.17 8.03 2.26
C LYS A 456 -28.10 9.55 2.36
N LEU A 457 -27.27 10.15 1.49
CA LEU A 457 -27.17 11.59 1.28
C LEU A 457 -27.44 11.87 -0.22
N THR A 458 -28.69 12.18 -0.56
CA THR A 458 -29.17 12.33 -1.92
C THR A 458 -29.05 13.75 -2.47
N GLU A 459 -28.67 14.72 -1.63
CA GLU A 459 -28.55 16.14 -1.99
C GLU A 459 -27.09 16.59 -1.86
N ARG A 460 -26.68 17.56 -2.69
CA ARG A 460 -25.38 18.22 -2.55
C ARG A 460 -25.41 19.21 -1.37
N TYR A 461 -24.24 19.42 -0.78
CA TYR A 461 -24.08 20.42 0.27
C TYR A 461 -24.13 21.85 -0.32
N GLY A 462 -24.93 22.74 0.28
CA GLY A 462 -25.06 24.13 -0.15
C GLY A 462 -25.88 24.28 -1.42
N GLU A 463 -25.59 25.34 -2.18
CA GLU A 463 -26.29 25.71 -3.44
C GLU A 463 -25.71 25.01 -4.69
N ALA A 464 -24.81 24.02 -4.50
CA ALA A 464 -24.13 23.39 -5.63
C ALA A 464 -25.08 22.51 -6.45
N VAL A 465 -25.22 22.81 -7.73
CA VAL A 465 -26.08 22.10 -8.69
C VAL A 465 -25.25 21.05 -9.43
N LEU A 466 -25.88 19.95 -9.86
CA LEU A 466 -25.23 18.97 -10.74
C LEU A 466 -24.76 19.64 -12.01
N PRO A 467 -23.54 19.31 -12.51
CA PRO A 467 -23.05 19.90 -13.75
C PRO A 467 -23.87 19.44 -14.95
N GLU A 468 -23.93 20.28 -15.97
CA GLU A 468 -24.48 19.91 -17.25
C GLU A 468 -23.54 18.98 -17.99
N VAL A 469 -24.04 17.80 -18.39
CA VAL A 469 -23.22 16.77 -19.04
C VAL A 469 -23.61 16.64 -20.51
N THR A 470 -22.67 16.87 -21.40
CA THR A 470 -22.81 16.69 -22.85
C THR A 470 -22.03 15.44 -23.28
N VAL A 471 -22.70 14.54 -24.00
CA VAL A 471 -22.06 13.34 -24.58
C VAL A 471 -21.83 13.58 -26.06
N ILE A 472 -20.61 13.41 -26.53
CA ILE A 472 -20.21 13.66 -27.93
C ILE A 472 -19.91 12.35 -28.64
N ASP A 473 -20.55 12.17 -29.81
CA ASP A 473 -20.27 11.08 -30.73
C ASP A 473 -19.02 11.36 -31.57
N MET A 474 -17.91 10.69 -31.23
CA MET A 474 -16.63 10.83 -31.93
C MET A 474 -16.65 10.21 -33.34
N LYS A 475 -17.59 9.29 -33.67
CA LYS A 475 -17.77 8.81 -35.06
C LYS A 475 -18.34 9.91 -35.92
N ALA A 476 -19.38 10.61 -35.42
CA ALA A 476 -19.97 11.74 -36.10
C ALA A 476 -18.98 12.92 -36.28
N GLU A 477 -18.16 13.21 -35.25
CA GLU A 477 -17.09 14.21 -35.32
C GLU A 477 -16.10 13.89 -36.46
N LYS A 478 -15.62 12.64 -36.52
CA LYS A 478 -14.71 12.19 -37.59
C LYS A 478 -15.34 12.28 -38.99
N SER A 479 -16.60 11.90 -39.12
CA SER A 479 -17.32 11.98 -40.40
C SER A 479 -17.52 13.43 -40.90
N ARG A 480 -17.57 14.41 -39.98
CA ARG A 480 -17.59 15.84 -40.25
C ARG A 480 -16.22 16.45 -40.56
N GLY A 481 -15.15 15.61 -40.56
CA GLY A 481 -13.79 16.03 -40.89
C GLY A 481 -12.94 16.45 -39.73
N ASN A 482 -13.38 16.26 -38.48
CA ASN A 482 -12.53 16.49 -37.29
C ASN A 482 -11.41 15.46 -37.25
N LYS A 483 -10.15 15.93 -37.38
CA LYS A 483 -8.93 15.09 -37.36
C LYS A 483 -8.29 14.99 -35.97
N TYR A 484 -8.82 15.77 -35.02
CA TYR A 484 -8.29 15.87 -33.67
C TYR A 484 -8.89 14.80 -32.72
N LEU A 485 -8.20 14.53 -31.65
CA LEU A 485 -8.70 13.69 -30.56
C LEU A 485 -9.71 14.42 -29.68
N ILE A 486 -9.66 15.76 -29.73
CA ILE A 486 -10.55 16.64 -28.99
C ILE A 486 -11.69 17.03 -29.92
N SER A 487 -12.95 16.82 -29.50
CA SER A 487 -14.15 17.19 -30.29
C SER A 487 -14.26 18.69 -30.44
N THR A 488 -14.91 19.14 -31.52
CA THR A 488 -15.15 20.56 -31.79
C THR A 488 -15.83 21.26 -30.60
N GLU A 489 -16.81 20.61 -30.01
CA GLU A 489 -17.52 21.15 -28.84
C GLU A 489 -16.60 21.35 -27.64
N LEU A 490 -15.73 20.35 -27.32
CA LEU A 490 -14.80 20.48 -26.23
C LEU A 490 -13.72 21.54 -26.47
N GLN A 491 -13.26 21.69 -27.75
CA GLN A 491 -12.34 22.77 -28.14
C GLN A 491 -12.96 24.15 -27.86
N ASN A 492 -14.21 24.36 -28.30
CA ASN A 492 -14.92 25.62 -28.11
C ASN A 492 -15.10 25.94 -26.61
N ARG A 493 -15.50 24.95 -25.82
CA ARG A 493 -15.67 25.13 -24.35
C ARG A 493 -14.34 25.40 -23.64
N LEU A 494 -13.26 24.76 -24.06
CA LEU A 494 -11.93 25.02 -23.51
C LEU A 494 -11.48 26.45 -23.77
N LYS A 495 -11.71 26.94 -24.99
CA LYS A 495 -11.41 28.33 -25.39
C LYS A 495 -12.22 29.33 -24.57
N SER A 496 -13.54 29.16 -24.49
CA SER A 496 -14.40 30.02 -23.67
C SER A 496 -14.02 30.02 -22.21
N ASN A 497 -13.61 28.85 -21.68
CA ASN A 497 -13.20 28.71 -20.28
C ASN A 497 -11.89 29.44 -20.00
N LEU A 498 -10.93 29.38 -20.95
CA LEU A 498 -9.66 30.08 -20.86
C LEU A 498 -9.88 31.62 -20.92
N GLU A 499 -10.72 32.11 -21.86
CA GLU A 499 -11.11 33.52 -21.96
C GLU A 499 -11.77 34.05 -20.68
N ALA A 500 -12.56 33.18 -19.98
CA ALA A 500 -13.19 33.48 -18.71
C ALA A 500 -12.23 33.37 -17.51
N LYS A 501 -10.96 33.04 -17.73
CA LYS A 501 -9.93 32.77 -16.68
C LYS A 501 -10.37 31.70 -15.69
N LYS A 502 -11.08 30.67 -16.17
CA LYS A 502 -11.50 29.49 -15.42
C LYS A 502 -10.62 28.31 -15.75
N GLN A 503 -10.57 27.37 -14.81
CA GLN A 503 -9.73 26.17 -14.96
C GLN A 503 -10.53 25.01 -15.56
N SER A 504 -9.81 24.14 -16.28
CA SER A 504 -10.36 22.92 -16.89
C SER A 504 -9.58 21.69 -16.46
N ILE A 505 -10.27 20.57 -16.28
CA ILE A 505 -9.64 19.26 -16.06
C ILE A 505 -9.97 18.35 -17.25
N LEU A 506 -8.95 17.78 -17.87
CA LEU A 506 -9.08 16.80 -18.93
C LEU A 506 -8.63 15.43 -18.44
N LEU A 507 -9.56 14.49 -18.48
CA LEU A 507 -9.30 13.10 -18.13
C LEU A 507 -9.05 12.28 -19.38
N MET A 508 -7.91 11.65 -19.43
CA MET A 508 -7.67 10.53 -20.31
C MET A 508 -7.75 9.24 -19.48
N ASN A 509 -8.69 8.36 -19.82
CA ASN A 509 -8.85 7.10 -19.10
C ASN A 509 -7.68 6.16 -19.42
N ARG A 510 -6.54 6.31 -18.70
CA ARG A 510 -5.37 5.48 -18.90
C ARG A 510 -4.67 5.06 -17.60
N ARG A 511 -4.89 3.82 -17.20
CA ARG A 511 -3.81 2.94 -16.71
C ARG A 511 -3.64 1.84 -17.76
N GLY A 512 -2.57 1.91 -18.55
CA GLY A 512 -2.07 0.76 -19.28
C GLY A 512 -2.30 0.66 -20.78
N TYR A 513 -2.46 1.71 -21.57
CA TYR A 513 -2.27 1.62 -23.02
C TYR A 513 -1.57 2.86 -23.55
N ASN A 514 -0.46 2.74 -23.81
CA ASN A 514 0.54 2.40 -24.78
C ASN A 514 0.67 3.53 -25.80
N THR A 515 1.77 4.19 -25.65
CA THR A 515 2.58 4.44 -26.82
C THR A 515 3.10 3.08 -27.28
N PHE A 516 2.22 2.16 -27.71
CA PHE A 516 2.67 0.95 -28.31
C PHE A 516 3.23 1.28 -29.68
N VAL A 517 4.31 0.67 -30.00
CA VAL A 517 4.91 0.76 -31.30
C VAL A 517 4.30 -0.35 -32.14
N ALA A 518 3.66 0.03 -33.23
CA ALA A 518 3.01 -0.89 -34.14
C ALA A 518 3.42 -0.60 -35.60
N CYS A 519 3.35 -1.60 -36.40
CA CYS A 519 3.52 -1.46 -37.84
C CYS A 519 2.20 -1.01 -38.50
N ASP A 520 2.20 0.16 -39.15
CA ASP A 520 1.02 0.66 -39.87
C ASP A 520 0.61 -0.24 -41.02
N SER A 521 1.51 -1.09 -41.55
CA SER A 521 1.25 -1.97 -42.69
C SER A 521 0.61 -3.30 -42.34
N CYS A 522 0.97 -3.93 -41.23
CA CYS A 522 0.47 -5.26 -40.84
C CYS A 522 -0.21 -5.26 -39.47
N GLY A 523 -0.24 -4.14 -38.75
CA GLY A 523 -0.86 -4.03 -37.42
C GLY A 523 -0.09 -4.73 -36.28
N SER A 524 1.05 -5.37 -36.55
CA SER A 524 1.82 -6.06 -35.50
C SER A 524 2.40 -5.05 -34.51
N VAL A 525 2.23 -5.35 -33.22
CA VAL A 525 2.71 -4.53 -32.10
C VAL A 525 4.08 -5.01 -31.64
N VAL A 526 5.01 -4.11 -31.36
CA VAL A 526 6.30 -4.45 -30.78
C VAL A 526 6.11 -4.82 -29.31
N THR A 527 6.37 -6.09 -29.00
CA THR A 527 6.20 -6.64 -27.63
C THR A 527 7.54 -6.88 -26.95
N CYS A 528 7.53 -6.82 -25.63
CA CYS A 528 8.70 -7.17 -24.81
C CYS A 528 8.99 -8.67 -24.94
N PRO A 529 10.25 -9.09 -25.22
CA PRO A 529 10.61 -10.50 -25.34
C PRO A 529 10.44 -11.26 -24.02
N TYR A 530 10.45 -10.59 -22.87
CA TYR A 530 10.35 -11.20 -21.55
C TYR A 530 8.92 -11.20 -20.98
N CYS A 531 8.08 -10.23 -21.39
CA CYS A 531 6.76 -10.00 -20.77
C CYS A 531 5.58 -10.19 -21.71
N SER A 532 5.79 -10.30 -23.02
CA SER A 532 4.73 -10.39 -24.05
C SER A 532 3.72 -9.22 -24.02
N ILE A 533 4.07 -8.10 -23.37
CA ILE A 533 3.30 -6.86 -23.40
C ILE A 533 3.91 -5.90 -24.42
N SER A 534 3.10 -4.99 -24.91
CA SER A 534 3.57 -3.92 -25.79
C SER A 534 4.63 -3.07 -25.10
N MET A 535 5.70 -2.74 -25.82
CA MET A 535 6.74 -1.84 -25.34
C MET A 535 6.33 -0.39 -25.58
N THR A 536 6.70 0.48 -24.65
CA THR A 536 6.42 1.92 -24.70
C THR A 536 7.63 2.67 -25.25
N PHE A 537 7.41 3.56 -26.22
CA PHE A 537 8.44 4.45 -26.72
C PHE A 537 8.57 5.71 -25.87
N HIS A 538 9.77 6.01 -25.41
CA HIS A 538 10.08 7.20 -24.62
C HIS A 538 10.82 8.21 -25.49
N LEU A 539 10.19 9.36 -25.74
CA LEU A 539 10.78 10.46 -26.52
C LEU A 539 12.04 11.05 -25.90
N SER A 540 12.13 11.03 -24.55
CA SER A 540 13.28 11.62 -23.83
C SER A 540 14.60 10.92 -24.09
N ASN A 541 14.58 9.61 -24.29
CA ASN A 541 15.79 8.80 -24.54
C ASN A 541 15.75 8.04 -25.88
N LYS A 542 14.68 8.20 -26.67
CA LYS A 542 14.43 7.53 -27.97
C LYS A 542 14.51 6.00 -27.90
N LYS A 543 14.16 5.40 -26.74
CA LYS A 543 14.18 3.95 -26.52
C LYS A 543 12.78 3.39 -26.28
N LEU A 544 12.65 2.10 -26.60
CA LEU A 544 11.51 1.29 -26.21
C LEU A 544 11.76 0.74 -24.80
N MET A 545 10.79 0.85 -23.92
CA MET A 545 10.86 0.34 -22.55
C MET A 545 9.65 -0.54 -22.23
N CYS A 546 9.89 -1.63 -21.56
CA CYS A 546 8.86 -2.43 -20.91
C CYS A 546 8.66 -1.94 -19.46
N HIS A 547 7.54 -1.30 -19.16
CA HIS A 547 7.23 -0.81 -17.80
C HIS A 547 6.97 -1.91 -16.77
N TYR A 548 6.98 -3.17 -17.19
CA TYR A 548 6.81 -4.32 -16.31
C TYR A 548 8.12 -4.87 -15.76
N CYS A 549 9.13 -5.02 -16.63
CA CYS A 549 10.43 -5.62 -16.26
C CYS A 549 11.61 -4.65 -16.43
N GLY A 550 11.39 -3.44 -16.94
CA GLY A 550 12.44 -2.45 -17.19
C GLY A 550 13.33 -2.75 -18.41
N TYR A 551 13.02 -3.80 -19.19
CA TYR A 551 13.79 -4.09 -20.42
C TYR A 551 13.69 -2.91 -21.39
N THR A 552 14.84 -2.48 -21.92
CA THR A 552 14.96 -1.37 -22.87
C THR A 552 15.69 -1.83 -24.14
N THR A 553 15.21 -1.36 -25.29
CA THR A 553 15.88 -1.57 -26.59
C THR A 553 15.72 -0.32 -27.46
N ASP A 554 16.53 -0.18 -28.47
CA ASP A 554 16.44 0.93 -29.40
C ASP A 554 15.19 0.82 -30.29
N PHE A 555 14.66 1.97 -30.73
CA PHE A 555 13.52 2.02 -31.63
C PHE A 555 13.96 1.62 -33.05
N LYS A 556 13.24 0.66 -33.64
CA LYS A 556 13.47 0.20 -35.01
C LYS A 556 12.28 0.63 -35.87
N THR A 557 12.53 1.19 -37.04
CA THR A 557 11.51 1.54 -38.05
C THR A 557 11.05 0.34 -38.88
N LYS A 558 11.89 -0.69 -38.99
CA LYS A 558 11.61 -1.92 -39.74
C LYS A 558 10.81 -2.92 -38.89
N CYS A 559 9.71 -3.42 -39.43
CA CYS A 559 8.86 -4.41 -38.78
C CYS A 559 9.49 -5.81 -38.84
N ASP A 560 9.65 -6.46 -37.72
CA ASP A 560 10.21 -7.83 -37.63
C ASP A 560 9.23 -8.89 -38.18
N VAL A 561 7.93 -8.58 -38.41
CA VAL A 561 6.90 -9.50 -38.94
C VAL A 561 6.77 -9.40 -40.46
N CYS A 562 6.56 -8.18 -41.00
CA CYS A 562 6.32 -8.00 -42.44
C CYS A 562 7.50 -7.40 -43.22
N GLY A 563 8.59 -7.05 -42.56
CA GLY A 563 9.80 -6.50 -43.15
C GLY A 563 9.74 -5.08 -43.68
N LYS A 564 8.56 -4.41 -43.63
CA LYS A 564 8.37 -3.03 -44.13
C LYS A 564 8.86 -1.99 -43.11
N GLU A 565 9.40 -0.87 -43.60
CA GLU A 565 9.84 0.26 -42.75
C GLU A 565 8.69 1.19 -42.34
N ASN A 566 7.64 0.63 -41.74
CA ASN A 566 6.45 1.34 -41.36
C ASN A 566 6.10 1.16 -39.87
N VAL A 567 7.09 0.83 -39.05
CA VAL A 567 6.89 0.80 -37.60
C VAL A 567 6.88 2.21 -37.06
N ARG A 568 5.77 2.59 -36.49
CA ARG A 568 5.58 3.91 -35.86
C ARG A 568 5.12 3.75 -34.42
N TYR A 569 5.47 4.72 -33.59
CA TYR A 569 4.85 4.81 -32.28
C TYR A 569 3.45 5.40 -32.46
N SER A 570 2.45 4.57 -32.24
CA SER A 570 1.05 4.94 -32.25
C SER A 570 0.56 5.00 -30.81
N GLY A 571 0.60 6.18 -30.22
CA GLY A 571 0.15 6.33 -28.85
C GLY A 571 -0.70 7.58 -28.71
N TYR A 572 -1.97 7.40 -28.50
CA TYR A 572 -2.82 8.42 -27.90
C TYR A 572 -2.49 8.52 -26.41
N GLY A 573 -1.27 8.94 -26.05
CA GLY A 573 -0.88 9.23 -24.67
C GLY A 573 -1.29 10.64 -24.28
N THR A 574 -1.24 10.96 -22.99
CA THR A 574 -1.40 12.32 -22.44
C THR A 574 -0.51 13.32 -23.18
N GLN A 575 0.66 12.90 -23.62
CA GLN A 575 1.62 13.71 -24.36
C GLN A 575 1.06 14.19 -25.72
N ARG A 576 0.40 13.31 -26.49
CA ARG A 576 -0.18 13.71 -27.78
C ARG A 576 -1.34 14.69 -27.61
N ILE A 577 -2.13 14.49 -26.54
CA ILE A 577 -3.21 15.43 -26.23
C ILE A 577 -2.62 16.77 -25.77
N GLU A 578 -1.53 16.76 -25.02
CA GLU A 578 -0.79 17.96 -24.63
C GLU A 578 -0.28 18.74 -25.88
N GLU A 579 0.33 18.05 -26.83
CA GLU A 579 0.77 18.63 -28.11
C GLU A 579 -0.40 19.21 -28.92
N GLU A 580 -1.51 18.47 -28.97
CA GLU A 580 -2.73 18.92 -29.65
C GLU A 580 -3.35 20.16 -28.97
N LEU A 581 -3.37 20.20 -27.64
CA LEU A 581 -3.82 21.33 -26.86
C LEU A 581 -2.91 22.56 -27.05
N HIS A 582 -1.60 22.40 -27.11
CA HIS A 582 -0.68 23.51 -27.40
C HIS A 582 -0.89 24.09 -28.81
N ASN A 583 -1.24 23.24 -29.80
CA ASN A 583 -1.55 23.71 -31.15
C ASN A 583 -2.91 24.43 -31.21
N LEU A 584 -3.90 23.97 -30.44
CA LEU A 584 -5.25 24.55 -30.41
C LEU A 584 -5.35 25.79 -29.53
N LEU A 585 -4.61 25.82 -28.45
CA LEU A 585 -4.62 26.86 -27.39
C LEU A 585 -3.18 27.23 -26.98
N PRO A 586 -2.43 27.94 -27.83
CA PRO A 586 -1.01 28.24 -27.55
C PRO A 586 -0.78 29.06 -26.28
N GLU A 587 -1.77 29.84 -25.85
CA GLU A 587 -1.69 30.70 -24.66
C GLU A 587 -2.01 29.93 -23.36
N ALA A 588 -2.54 28.70 -23.43
CA ALA A 588 -2.94 27.96 -22.24
C ALA A 588 -1.74 27.34 -21.51
N ARG A 589 -1.70 27.51 -20.20
CA ARG A 589 -0.72 26.88 -19.33
C ARG A 589 -1.24 25.51 -18.94
N ILE A 590 -0.60 24.45 -19.48
CA ILE A 590 -1.04 23.08 -19.33
C ILE A 590 -0.20 22.37 -18.28
N LEU A 591 -0.84 21.74 -17.30
CA LEU A 591 -0.22 20.87 -16.30
C LEU A 591 -0.53 19.42 -16.65
N ARG A 592 0.50 18.66 -17.04
CA ARG A 592 0.36 17.22 -17.25
C ARG A 592 0.63 16.44 -15.97
N MET A 593 -0.33 15.60 -15.58
CA MET A 593 -0.33 14.77 -14.38
C MET A 593 -0.41 13.30 -14.76
N ASP A 594 0.73 12.68 -15.02
CA ASP A 594 0.86 11.23 -15.25
C ASP A 594 2.01 10.64 -14.41
N THR A 595 2.16 9.31 -14.46
CA THR A 595 3.16 8.59 -13.67
C THR A 595 4.60 8.98 -14.05
N ASP A 596 4.81 9.37 -15.30
CA ASP A 596 6.13 9.70 -15.84
C ASP A 596 6.54 11.14 -15.50
N SER A 597 5.58 12.06 -15.45
CA SER A 597 5.81 13.47 -15.09
C SER A 597 5.96 13.70 -13.58
N ASN A 598 5.50 12.78 -12.75
CA ASN A 598 5.49 12.89 -11.28
C ASN A 598 6.57 12.04 -10.58
N SER A 599 7.76 11.89 -11.19
CA SER A 599 8.83 11.01 -10.68
C SER A 599 9.52 11.46 -9.39
N GLY A 600 9.13 12.56 -8.76
CA GLY A 600 9.67 13.07 -7.50
C GLY A 600 8.76 12.89 -6.30
N ARG A 601 9.33 12.64 -5.11
CA ARG A 601 8.61 12.42 -3.84
C ARG A 601 7.54 13.48 -3.51
N TYR A 602 7.79 14.73 -3.89
CA TYR A 602 6.90 15.90 -3.65
C TYR A 602 6.39 16.53 -4.95
N ALA A 603 6.69 15.94 -6.11
CA ALA A 603 6.29 16.53 -7.40
C ALA A 603 4.75 16.61 -7.53
N PHE A 604 4.05 15.56 -7.12
CA PHE A 604 2.60 15.51 -7.12
C PHE A 604 1.97 16.61 -6.24
N GLU A 605 2.47 16.76 -5.01
CA GLU A 605 1.97 17.78 -4.08
C GLU A 605 2.23 19.20 -4.58
N LYS A 606 3.43 19.45 -5.14
CA LYS A 606 3.80 20.74 -5.72
C LYS A 606 2.89 21.10 -6.88
N ASN A 607 2.65 20.15 -7.79
CA ASN A 607 1.82 20.34 -8.98
C ASN A 607 0.35 20.62 -8.61
N ILE A 608 -0.22 19.91 -7.64
CA ILE A 608 -1.58 20.17 -7.13
C ILE A 608 -1.66 21.55 -6.51
N THR A 609 -0.67 21.93 -5.71
CA THR A 609 -0.63 23.27 -5.07
C THR A 609 -0.54 24.39 -6.11
N ALA A 610 0.29 24.23 -7.13
CA ALA A 610 0.44 25.20 -8.21
C ALA A 610 -0.86 25.34 -9.01
N PHE A 611 -1.55 24.23 -9.33
CA PHE A 611 -2.85 24.29 -9.98
C PHE A 611 -3.90 24.98 -9.10
N GLY A 612 -3.96 24.68 -7.81
CA GLY A 612 -4.86 25.32 -6.86
C GLY A 612 -4.62 26.84 -6.71
N LYS A 613 -3.40 27.32 -6.96
CA LYS A 613 -3.03 28.75 -7.00
C LYS A 613 -3.29 29.42 -8.36
N ASN A 614 -3.97 28.74 -9.30
CA ASN A 614 -4.23 29.21 -10.67
C ASN A 614 -2.95 29.49 -11.50
N GLU A 615 -1.84 28.78 -11.21
CA GLU A 615 -0.63 28.86 -12.03
C GLU A 615 -0.77 28.16 -13.37
N TYR A 616 -1.77 27.28 -13.50
CA TYR A 616 -2.13 26.54 -14.70
C TYR A 616 -3.63 26.67 -15.01
N ASP A 617 -3.97 26.62 -16.30
CA ASP A 617 -5.33 26.79 -16.82
C ASP A 617 -5.99 25.45 -17.11
N ILE A 618 -5.23 24.49 -17.60
CA ILE A 618 -5.69 23.13 -17.95
C ILE A 618 -4.87 22.09 -17.21
N MET A 619 -5.52 21.21 -16.47
CA MET A 619 -4.90 20.01 -15.92
C MET A 619 -5.26 18.82 -16.80
N LEU A 620 -4.27 18.20 -17.42
CA LEU A 620 -4.42 16.98 -18.24
C LEU A 620 -3.82 15.79 -17.48
N GLY A 621 -4.60 14.74 -17.28
CA GLY A 621 -4.06 13.56 -16.60
C GLY A 621 -4.90 12.30 -16.74
N THR A 622 -4.44 11.26 -16.04
CA THR A 622 -5.14 9.98 -15.98
C THR A 622 -6.09 9.95 -14.78
N GLN A 623 -6.47 8.78 -14.30
CA GLN A 623 -7.35 8.62 -13.13
C GLN A 623 -6.89 9.39 -11.87
N MET A 624 -5.64 9.83 -11.82
CA MET A 624 -5.12 10.64 -10.70
C MET A 624 -5.80 12.01 -10.59
N VAL A 625 -6.22 12.60 -11.70
CA VAL A 625 -6.90 13.91 -11.71
C VAL A 625 -8.41 13.80 -11.44
N ALA A 626 -8.96 12.59 -11.55
CA ALA A 626 -10.38 12.33 -11.32
C ALA A 626 -10.74 12.27 -9.82
N LYS A 627 -9.76 12.07 -8.92
CA LYS A 627 -9.98 11.65 -7.53
C LYS A 627 -9.36 12.61 -6.52
N GLY A 628 -10.05 12.82 -5.39
CA GLY A 628 -9.48 13.47 -4.21
C GLY A 628 -9.13 14.97 -4.32
N LEU A 629 -9.33 15.60 -5.49
CA LEU A 629 -8.98 16.99 -5.72
C LEU A 629 -10.24 17.87 -5.68
N ASP A 630 -10.14 19.01 -5.01
CA ASP A 630 -11.20 20.00 -4.93
C ASP A 630 -10.64 21.37 -5.31
N PHE A 631 -11.16 21.94 -6.40
CA PHE A 631 -10.74 23.23 -6.92
C PHE A 631 -11.98 24.08 -7.26
N GLU A 632 -12.14 25.19 -6.60
CA GLU A 632 -13.30 26.09 -6.76
C GLU A 632 -13.37 26.71 -8.16
N ASN A 633 -12.22 26.91 -8.81
CA ASN A 633 -12.13 27.57 -10.12
C ASN A 633 -12.31 26.62 -11.32
N VAL A 634 -12.48 25.31 -11.08
CA VAL A 634 -12.71 24.31 -12.14
C VAL A 634 -14.18 24.30 -12.53
N THR A 635 -14.47 24.78 -13.73
CA THR A 635 -15.83 24.87 -14.29
C THR A 635 -16.05 23.94 -15.48
N LEU A 636 -14.99 23.40 -16.09
CA LEU A 636 -15.08 22.47 -17.22
C LEU A 636 -14.31 21.18 -16.93
N VAL A 637 -14.93 20.04 -17.18
CA VAL A 637 -14.27 18.73 -17.17
C VAL A 637 -14.51 18.01 -18.50
N GLY A 638 -13.45 17.53 -19.14
CA GLY A 638 -13.50 16.75 -20.36
C GLY A 638 -13.00 15.32 -20.16
N VAL A 639 -13.79 14.33 -20.57
CA VAL A 639 -13.36 12.93 -20.69
C VAL A 639 -13.06 12.64 -22.15
N ILE A 640 -11.78 12.44 -22.48
CA ILE A 640 -11.31 12.33 -23.87
C ILE A 640 -11.72 11.00 -24.53
N ASN A 641 -11.77 9.91 -23.76
CA ASN A 641 -12.16 8.60 -24.27
C ASN A 641 -12.81 7.77 -23.15
N ALA A 642 -14.14 7.64 -23.20
CA ALA A 642 -14.88 6.84 -22.23
C ALA A 642 -14.89 5.34 -22.56
N ASP A 643 -14.69 4.96 -23.82
CA ASP A 643 -14.83 3.58 -24.29
C ASP A 643 -13.71 2.65 -23.84
N GLN A 644 -12.56 3.19 -23.51
CA GLN A 644 -11.37 2.40 -23.21
C GLN A 644 -11.57 1.44 -22.01
N GLN A 645 -12.29 1.89 -21.00
CA GLN A 645 -12.57 1.09 -19.81
C GLN A 645 -13.75 0.13 -20.05
N LEU A 646 -14.76 0.55 -20.81
CA LEU A 646 -15.91 -0.27 -21.18
C LEU A 646 -15.50 -1.53 -21.95
N ASN A 647 -14.51 -1.41 -22.85
CA ASN A 647 -14.05 -2.49 -23.72
C ASN A 647 -13.00 -3.41 -23.06
N ASN A 648 -12.91 -3.43 -21.74
CA ASN A 648 -12.07 -4.37 -21.02
C ASN A 648 -12.80 -5.70 -20.80
N ASP A 649 -12.11 -6.83 -20.95
CA ASP A 649 -12.67 -8.18 -20.81
C ASP A 649 -12.92 -8.59 -19.33
N ASP A 650 -13.02 -7.67 -18.40
CA ASP A 650 -13.30 -7.91 -16.97
C ASP A 650 -14.79 -7.64 -16.66
N PHE A 651 -15.41 -8.49 -15.88
CA PHE A 651 -16.83 -8.34 -15.49
C PHE A 651 -17.14 -7.06 -14.70
N ARG A 652 -16.10 -6.38 -14.17
CA ARG A 652 -16.21 -5.09 -13.47
C ARG A 652 -16.08 -3.89 -14.40
N SER A 653 -15.88 -4.08 -15.70
CA SER A 653 -15.57 -2.98 -16.62
C SER A 653 -16.67 -1.91 -16.66
N GLU A 654 -17.94 -2.31 -16.60
CA GLU A 654 -19.09 -1.41 -16.55
C GLU A 654 -19.13 -0.64 -15.22
N GLU A 655 -18.96 -1.32 -14.09
CA GLU A 655 -18.90 -0.71 -12.76
C GLU A 655 -17.78 0.34 -12.70
N LEU A 656 -16.57 -0.04 -13.12
CA LEU A 656 -15.40 0.84 -13.12
C LEU A 656 -15.57 2.07 -14.02
N THR A 657 -16.27 1.92 -15.15
CA THR A 657 -16.54 3.01 -16.06
C THR A 657 -17.59 3.95 -15.47
N PHE A 658 -18.68 3.39 -14.91
CA PHE A 658 -19.69 4.18 -14.21
C PHE A 658 -19.08 5.00 -13.07
N ASP A 659 -18.28 4.35 -12.21
CA ASP A 659 -17.60 4.99 -11.08
C ASP A 659 -16.71 6.13 -11.54
N LEU A 660 -15.87 5.89 -12.55
CA LEU A 660 -14.95 6.89 -13.07
C LEU A 660 -15.68 8.09 -13.64
N LEU A 661 -16.67 7.87 -14.52
CA LEU A 661 -17.43 8.94 -15.15
C LEU A 661 -18.20 9.76 -14.11
N THR A 662 -18.84 9.10 -13.14
CA THR A 662 -19.58 9.77 -12.05
C THR A 662 -18.68 10.62 -11.18
N GLN A 663 -17.49 10.11 -10.81
CA GLN A 663 -16.52 10.84 -10.01
C GLN A 663 -15.98 12.07 -10.74
N VAL A 664 -15.65 11.92 -12.03
CA VAL A 664 -15.09 13.00 -12.87
C VAL A 664 -16.12 14.09 -13.11
N VAL A 665 -17.32 13.71 -13.51
CA VAL A 665 -18.45 14.63 -13.66
C VAL A 665 -18.69 15.39 -12.35
N GLY A 666 -18.60 14.71 -11.21
CA GLY A 666 -18.79 15.30 -9.89
C GLY A 666 -17.73 16.33 -9.46
N ARG A 667 -16.63 16.52 -10.23
CA ARG A 667 -15.58 17.54 -9.93
C ARG A 667 -15.95 18.94 -10.39
N CYS A 668 -16.88 19.09 -11.33
CA CYS A 668 -17.36 20.40 -11.79
C CYS A 668 -18.40 21.01 -10.87
N GLY A 669 -18.45 22.34 -10.82
CA GLY A 669 -19.56 23.09 -10.21
C GLY A 669 -19.61 22.97 -8.69
N ARG A 670 -18.47 22.93 -8.01
CA ARG A 670 -18.38 22.97 -6.55
C ARG A 670 -18.35 24.38 -5.99
N GLY A 671 -18.02 25.37 -6.81
CA GLY A 671 -18.10 26.78 -6.48
C GLY A 671 -19.48 27.38 -6.81
N LYS A 672 -19.57 28.71 -6.81
CA LYS A 672 -20.79 29.46 -7.19
C LYS A 672 -21.12 29.39 -8.69
N SER A 673 -20.20 28.91 -9.54
CA SER A 673 -20.37 28.83 -11.00
C SER A 673 -20.93 27.47 -11.42
N LYS A 674 -21.90 27.45 -12.34
CA LYS A 674 -22.43 26.20 -12.92
C LYS A 674 -21.32 25.47 -13.68
N GLY A 675 -21.06 24.23 -13.32
CA GLY A 675 -20.04 23.40 -13.99
C GLY A 675 -20.57 22.69 -15.24
N THR A 676 -19.68 22.40 -16.19
CA THR A 676 -20.01 21.65 -17.41
C THR A 676 -19.07 20.47 -17.57
N ALA A 677 -19.59 19.32 -18.00
CA ALA A 677 -18.79 18.13 -18.28
C ALA A 677 -19.03 17.65 -19.72
N VAL A 678 -17.98 17.31 -20.45
CA VAL A 678 -18.03 16.76 -21.81
C VAL A 678 -17.46 15.35 -21.78
N ILE A 679 -18.24 14.38 -22.22
CA ILE A 679 -17.82 12.98 -22.35
C ILE A 679 -17.73 12.62 -23.82
N GLN A 680 -16.54 12.32 -24.32
CA GLN A 680 -16.29 11.87 -25.69
C GLN A 680 -16.29 10.34 -25.74
N THR A 681 -17.05 9.78 -26.71
CA THR A 681 -17.19 8.32 -26.86
C THR A 681 -17.46 7.95 -28.33
N MET A 682 -17.10 6.73 -28.70
CA MET A 682 -17.47 6.08 -29.96
C MET A 682 -18.84 5.37 -29.89
N THR A 683 -19.39 5.20 -28.65
CA THR A 683 -20.66 4.49 -28.41
C THR A 683 -21.60 5.33 -27.54
N PRO A 684 -22.10 6.47 -28.07
CA PRO A 684 -22.95 7.39 -27.30
C PRO A 684 -24.27 6.77 -26.83
N GLU A 685 -24.72 5.71 -27.47
CA GLU A 685 -25.91 4.93 -27.14
C GLU A 685 -25.72 3.97 -25.96
N ASN A 686 -24.49 3.83 -25.44
CA ASN A 686 -24.20 2.92 -24.34
C ASN A 686 -24.93 3.35 -23.06
N ASN A 687 -25.68 2.40 -22.45
CA ASN A 687 -26.49 2.66 -21.28
C ASN A 687 -25.68 3.12 -20.06
N ILE A 688 -24.45 2.63 -19.88
CA ILE A 688 -23.58 2.99 -18.75
C ILE A 688 -23.21 4.48 -18.82
N ILE A 689 -22.93 5.00 -20.04
CA ILE A 689 -22.64 6.41 -20.25
C ILE A 689 -23.89 7.25 -19.96
N ALA A 690 -25.07 6.78 -20.39
CA ALA A 690 -26.33 7.46 -20.13
C ALA A 690 -26.68 7.53 -18.64
N LEU A 691 -26.43 6.45 -17.89
CA LEU A 691 -26.64 6.38 -16.43
C LEU A 691 -25.61 7.26 -15.70
N ALA A 692 -24.34 7.23 -16.07
CA ALA A 692 -23.29 8.07 -15.50
C ALA A 692 -23.56 9.57 -15.75
N LYS A 693 -24.09 9.93 -16.93
CA LYS A 693 -24.54 11.28 -17.25
C LYS A 693 -25.58 11.79 -16.24
N ARG A 694 -26.52 10.95 -15.83
CA ARG A 694 -27.57 11.26 -14.85
C ARG A 694 -27.14 11.05 -13.41
N GLN A 695 -25.98 10.45 -13.19
CA GLN A 695 -25.47 9.99 -11.88
C GLN A 695 -26.46 9.02 -11.17
N ASP A 696 -27.17 8.20 -11.95
CA ASP A 696 -28.20 7.29 -11.47
C ASP A 696 -27.59 5.94 -11.05
N TYR A 697 -27.04 5.92 -9.85
CA TYR A 697 -26.45 4.69 -9.29
C TYR A 697 -27.50 3.61 -8.98
N GLU A 698 -28.71 3.98 -8.61
CA GLU A 698 -29.75 2.99 -8.25
C GLU A 698 -30.15 2.15 -9.48
N GLU A 699 -30.39 2.80 -10.64
CA GLU A 699 -30.72 2.07 -11.86
C GLU A 699 -29.49 1.32 -12.42
N PHE A 700 -28.29 1.89 -12.29
CA PHE A 700 -27.05 1.18 -12.62
C PHE A 700 -26.93 -0.11 -11.78
N TYR A 701 -27.07 -0.03 -10.46
CA TYR A 701 -27.02 -1.20 -9.57
C TYR A 701 -28.06 -2.26 -9.95
N LYS A 702 -29.29 -1.84 -10.26
CA LYS A 702 -30.38 -2.78 -10.62
C LYS A 702 -30.05 -3.57 -11.89
N ASN A 703 -29.45 -2.92 -12.89
CA ASN A 703 -29.04 -3.59 -14.12
C ASN A 703 -27.85 -4.50 -13.90
N GLU A 704 -26.80 -4.00 -13.23
CA GLU A 704 -25.57 -4.73 -12.98
C GLU A 704 -25.80 -5.98 -12.08
N ILE A 705 -26.59 -5.85 -11.01
CA ILE A 705 -26.85 -6.99 -10.10
C ILE A 705 -27.63 -8.11 -10.79
N ALA A 706 -28.47 -7.79 -11.76
CA ALA A 706 -29.18 -8.78 -12.57
C ALA A 706 -28.21 -9.59 -13.44
N ILE A 707 -27.28 -8.91 -14.14
CA ILE A 707 -26.25 -9.55 -14.96
C ILE A 707 -25.35 -10.45 -14.08
N ARG A 708 -24.89 -9.93 -12.94
CA ARG A 708 -24.03 -10.70 -12.02
C ARG A 708 -24.72 -11.93 -11.47
N ARG A 709 -26.03 -11.87 -11.22
CA ARG A 709 -26.81 -13.05 -10.80
C ARG A 709 -26.88 -14.11 -11.90
N MET A 710 -27.19 -13.71 -13.13
CA MET A 710 -27.29 -14.60 -14.29
C MET A 710 -25.95 -15.28 -14.58
N MET A 711 -24.84 -14.52 -14.52
CA MET A 711 -23.50 -15.02 -14.83
C MET A 711 -22.77 -15.63 -13.63
N THR A 712 -23.38 -15.64 -12.46
CA THR A 712 -22.78 -16.12 -11.20
C THR A 712 -21.44 -15.40 -10.94
N TYR A 713 -21.49 -14.07 -10.82
CA TYR A 713 -20.38 -13.24 -10.38
C TYR A 713 -20.62 -12.70 -8.96
N PRO A 714 -19.59 -12.17 -8.26
CA PRO A 714 -19.78 -11.51 -6.97
C PRO A 714 -20.86 -10.41 -7.04
N PRO A 715 -21.79 -10.33 -6.07
CA PRO A 715 -21.81 -10.96 -4.75
C PRO A 715 -22.47 -12.34 -4.65
N PHE A 716 -22.77 -13.02 -5.76
CA PHE A 716 -23.43 -14.32 -5.74
C PHE A 716 -22.46 -15.49 -5.58
N CYS A 717 -21.19 -15.28 -5.87
CA CYS A 717 -20.07 -16.17 -5.57
C CYS A 717 -18.87 -15.38 -5.08
N ASP A 718 -17.82 -16.07 -4.67
CA ASP A 718 -16.44 -15.59 -4.62
C ASP A 718 -15.67 -16.14 -5.82
N ILE A 719 -14.55 -15.52 -6.15
CA ILE A 719 -13.67 -15.98 -7.23
C ILE A 719 -12.32 -16.34 -6.63
N CYS A 720 -11.85 -17.55 -6.92
CA CYS A 720 -10.47 -17.94 -6.64
C CYS A 720 -9.73 -18.09 -7.97
N ALA A 721 -8.65 -17.33 -8.15
CA ALA A 721 -7.74 -17.47 -9.27
C ALA A 721 -6.47 -18.21 -8.81
N VAL A 722 -6.18 -19.36 -9.43
CA VAL A 722 -4.93 -20.09 -9.18
C VAL A 722 -4.00 -19.88 -10.36
N TYR A 723 -2.76 -19.53 -10.09
CA TYR A 723 -1.73 -19.25 -11.10
C TYR A 723 -0.61 -20.28 -10.99
N ALA A 724 -0.17 -20.80 -12.13
CA ALA A 724 1.06 -21.59 -12.29
C ALA A 724 2.06 -20.77 -13.12
N VAL A 725 3.27 -20.59 -12.60
CA VAL A 725 4.30 -19.70 -13.16
C VAL A 725 5.64 -20.41 -13.27
N SER A 726 6.22 -20.50 -14.47
CA SER A 726 7.53 -21.13 -14.71
C SER A 726 8.27 -20.43 -15.85
N GLU A 727 9.58 -20.60 -15.92
CA GLU A 727 10.41 -20.22 -17.09
C GLU A 727 10.13 -21.16 -18.28
N ASP A 728 9.67 -22.37 -18.03
CA ASP A 728 9.23 -23.34 -19.02
C ASP A 728 7.70 -23.28 -19.18
N GLU A 729 7.24 -22.99 -20.41
CA GLU A 729 5.81 -22.83 -20.72
C GLU A 729 5.04 -24.12 -20.55
N LEU A 730 5.60 -25.26 -21.05
CA LEU A 730 4.94 -26.57 -20.99
C LEU A 730 4.80 -27.05 -19.55
N LYS A 731 5.78 -26.79 -18.70
CA LYS A 731 5.71 -27.09 -17.27
C LYS A 731 4.65 -26.25 -16.55
N ALA A 732 4.57 -24.94 -16.86
CA ALA A 732 3.54 -24.08 -16.28
C ALA A 732 2.13 -24.56 -16.67
N LEU A 733 1.91 -24.90 -17.94
CA LEU A 733 0.63 -25.43 -18.44
C LEU A 733 0.30 -26.80 -17.82
N SER A 734 1.28 -27.73 -17.78
CA SER A 734 1.10 -29.06 -17.18
C SER A 734 0.75 -28.96 -15.69
N ALA A 735 1.49 -28.12 -14.93
CA ALA A 735 1.19 -27.91 -13.51
C ALA A 735 -0.23 -27.36 -13.30
N ALA A 736 -0.67 -26.40 -14.12
CA ALA A 736 -2.03 -25.87 -14.03
C ALA A 736 -3.09 -26.94 -14.33
N ARG A 737 -2.87 -27.81 -15.33
CA ARG A 737 -3.80 -28.90 -15.66
C ARG A 737 -3.88 -29.93 -14.54
N VAL A 738 -2.74 -30.40 -14.04
CA VAL A 738 -2.69 -31.37 -12.94
C VAL A 738 -3.34 -30.79 -11.68
N PHE A 739 -3.09 -29.51 -11.37
CA PHE A 739 -3.76 -28.84 -10.26
C PHE A 739 -5.29 -28.85 -10.43
N LEU A 740 -5.77 -28.56 -11.63
CA LEU A 740 -7.19 -28.55 -11.94
C LEU A 740 -7.84 -29.95 -11.75
N ASP A 741 -7.18 -30.98 -12.24
CA ASP A 741 -7.68 -32.36 -12.17
C ASP A 741 -7.72 -32.86 -10.70
N GLU A 742 -6.68 -32.59 -9.92
CA GLU A 742 -6.65 -32.93 -8.49
C GLU A 742 -7.67 -32.10 -7.69
N PHE A 743 -7.86 -30.82 -8.02
CA PHE A 743 -8.89 -30.01 -7.41
C PHE A 743 -10.30 -30.57 -7.66
N LYS A 744 -10.62 -30.97 -8.90
CA LYS A 744 -11.92 -31.57 -9.25
C LYS A 744 -12.15 -32.84 -8.45
N LYS A 745 -11.20 -33.79 -8.43
CA LYS A 745 -11.31 -35.06 -7.68
C LYS A 745 -11.61 -34.80 -6.19
N ARG A 746 -10.96 -33.78 -5.57
CA ARG A 746 -11.19 -33.49 -4.15
C ARG A 746 -12.54 -32.84 -3.90
N THR A 747 -13.00 -31.99 -4.80
CA THR A 747 -14.28 -31.29 -4.65
C THR A 747 -15.48 -32.21 -4.94
N GLU A 748 -15.33 -33.17 -5.83
CA GLU A 748 -16.37 -34.22 -6.11
C GLU A 748 -16.62 -35.13 -4.90
N ASN A 749 -15.57 -35.41 -4.11
CA ASN A 749 -15.63 -36.27 -2.93
C ASN A 749 -15.89 -35.54 -1.61
N ALA A 750 -16.03 -34.20 -1.63
CA ALA A 750 -16.14 -33.38 -0.42
C ALA A 750 -17.60 -33.01 -0.12
N GLU A 751 -18.22 -33.64 0.87
CA GLU A 751 -19.62 -33.36 1.28
C GLU A 751 -19.88 -31.93 1.75
N ASN A 752 -18.82 -31.23 2.26
CA ASN A 752 -18.94 -29.91 2.89
C ASN A 752 -18.46 -28.72 2.01
N VAL A 753 -18.17 -28.97 0.72
CA VAL A 753 -17.80 -27.92 -0.23
C VAL A 753 -18.99 -27.58 -1.12
N PRO A 754 -19.46 -26.33 -1.11
CA PRO A 754 -20.53 -25.91 -2.00
C PRO A 754 -20.13 -26.08 -3.47
N LYS A 755 -21.11 -26.29 -4.34
CA LYS A 755 -20.92 -26.46 -5.79
C LYS A 755 -20.04 -25.32 -6.34
N VAL A 756 -19.00 -25.68 -7.09
CA VAL A 756 -18.05 -24.79 -7.75
C VAL A 756 -18.26 -24.79 -9.27
N ILE A 757 -17.95 -23.66 -9.92
CA ILE A 757 -17.86 -23.55 -11.37
C ILE A 757 -16.39 -23.30 -11.70
N VAL A 758 -15.80 -24.18 -12.50
CA VAL A 758 -14.37 -24.10 -12.84
C VAL A 758 -14.23 -23.80 -14.33
N LEU A 759 -13.48 -22.73 -14.65
CA LEU A 759 -13.17 -22.38 -16.02
C LEU A 759 -11.91 -23.13 -16.50
N PRO A 760 -11.76 -23.34 -17.83
CA PRO A 760 -10.58 -23.99 -18.39
C PRO A 760 -9.28 -23.30 -17.99
N VAL A 761 -8.16 -24.05 -18.04
CA VAL A 761 -6.82 -23.49 -17.93
C VAL A 761 -6.56 -22.58 -19.13
N MET A 762 -6.22 -21.31 -18.85
CA MET A 762 -5.93 -20.31 -19.89
C MET A 762 -4.75 -19.44 -19.49
N PRO A 763 -3.97 -18.92 -20.43
CA PRO A 763 -3.02 -17.88 -20.13
C PRO A 763 -3.78 -16.60 -19.71
N PRO A 764 -3.28 -15.82 -18.75
CA PRO A 764 -3.79 -14.47 -18.51
C PRO A 764 -3.41 -13.56 -19.71
N ARG A 765 -4.03 -12.38 -19.81
CA ARG A 765 -3.74 -11.41 -20.88
C ARG A 765 -2.24 -11.10 -21.04
N ILE A 766 -1.53 -11.01 -19.92
CA ILE A 766 -0.07 -10.94 -19.91
C ILE A 766 0.47 -12.34 -19.62
N ALA A 767 0.65 -13.11 -20.67
CA ALA A 767 1.05 -14.53 -20.55
C ALA A 767 2.50 -14.71 -20.08
N LYS A 768 3.37 -13.70 -20.21
CA LYS A 768 4.81 -13.79 -19.86
C LYS A 768 5.28 -12.53 -19.13
N VAL A 769 5.89 -12.68 -17.96
CA VAL A 769 6.46 -11.58 -17.15
C VAL A 769 7.82 -12.01 -16.59
N ASN A 770 8.83 -11.15 -16.72
CA ASN A 770 10.20 -11.44 -16.25
C ASN A 770 10.72 -12.81 -16.71
N ASN A 771 10.53 -13.12 -17.99
CA ASN A 771 10.89 -14.39 -18.63
C ASN A 771 10.15 -15.62 -18.07
N LYS A 772 9.04 -15.45 -17.33
CA LYS A 772 8.23 -16.53 -16.78
C LYS A 772 6.86 -16.56 -17.44
N PHE A 773 6.47 -17.73 -17.93
CA PHE A 773 5.16 -18.00 -18.48
C PHE A 773 4.16 -18.20 -17.35
N ARG A 774 2.91 -17.80 -17.59
CA ARG A 774 1.83 -17.81 -16.61
C ARG A 774 0.59 -18.50 -17.20
N TYR A 775 0.02 -19.43 -16.44
CA TYR A 775 -1.27 -20.02 -16.71
C TYR A 775 -2.17 -19.86 -15.49
N ARG A 776 -3.47 -19.75 -15.70
CA ARG A 776 -4.43 -19.55 -14.62
C ARG A 776 -5.63 -20.47 -14.72
N ILE A 777 -6.21 -20.75 -13.56
CA ILE A 777 -7.49 -21.43 -13.37
C ILE A 777 -8.39 -20.47 -12.62
N ILE A 778 -9.60 -20.21 -13.11
CA ILE A 778 -10.60 -19.39 -12.44
C ILE A 778 -11.68 -20.31 -11.87
N ILE A 779 -11.91 -20.20 -10.57
CA ILE A 779 -12.88 -21.01 -9.82
C ILE A 779 -13.90 -20.06 -9.20
N LYS A 780 -15.17 -20.14 -9.61
CA LYS A 780 -16.28 -19.49 -8.94
C LYS A 780 -16.75 -20.38 -7.80
N CYS A 781 -16.73 -19.90 -6.58
CA CYS A 781 -16.91 -20.69 -5.37
C CYS A 781 -17.65 -19.91 -4.27
N LYS A 782 -17.90 -20.53 -3.15
CA LYS A 782 -18.11 -19.85 -1.87
C LYS A 782 -16.83 -20.01 -1.05
N ASN A 783 -16.28 -18.92 -0.57
CA ASN A 783 -15.02 -18.87 0.20
C ASN A 783 -15.20 -19.42 1.63
N THR A 784 -15.57 -20.72 1.73
CA THR A 784 -15.71 -21.43 3.01
C THR A 784 -14.36 -21.90 3.54
N ALA A 785 -14.28 -22.25 4.82
CA ALA A 785 -13.07 -22.85 5.41
C ALA A 785 -12.68 -24.18 4.72
N ALA A 786 -13.68 -25.02 4.38
CA ALA A 786 -13.46 -26.29 3.67
C ALA A 786 -12.84 -26.05 2.28
N PHE A 787 -13.38 -25.10 1.51
CA PHE A 787 -12.81 -24.73 0.20
C PHE A 787 -11.35 -24.26 0.34
N ARG A 788 -11.08 -23.33 1.27
CA ARG A 788 -9.72 -22.85 1.48
C ARG A 788 -8.74 -23.94 1.91
N ARG A 789 -9.19 -24.91 2.69
CA ARG A 789 -8.38 -26.05 3.09
C ARG A 789 -7.94 -26.88 1.88
N ILE A 790 -8.88 -27.22 0.95
CA ILE A 790 -8.54 -27.95 -0.28
C ILE A 790 -7.50 -27.20 -1.11
N ILE A 791 -7.69 -25.89 -1.31
CA ILE A 791 -6.72 -25.06 -2.06
C ILE A 791 -5.36 -25.04 -1.33
N SER A 792 -5.35 -24.86 0.00
CA SER A 792 -4.11 -24.84 0.80
C SER A 792 -3.35 -26.17 0.72
N ASP A 793 -4.05 -27.29 0.87
CA ASP A 793 -3.44 -28.62 0.81
C ASP A 793 -2.82 -28.88 -0.58
N LEU A 794 -3.53 -28.52 -1.65
CA LEU A 794 -2.96 -28.58 -3.01
C LEU A 794 -1.72 -27.69 -3.19
N LEU A 795 -1.75 -26.45 -2.69
CA LEU A 795 -0.58 -25.57 -2.76
C LEU A 795 0.62 -26.14 -2.00
N VAL A 796 0.39 -26.79 -0.86
CA VAL A 796 1.44 -27.49 -0.09
C VAL A 796 2.01 -28.66 -0.88
N GLU A 797 1.17 -29.50 -1.46
CA GLU A 797 1.61 -30.68 -2.25
C GLU A 797 2.39 -30.28 -3.49
N PHE A 798 1.89 -29.27 -4.24
CA PHE A 798 2.60 -28.77 -5.43
C PHE A 798 3.94 -28.14 -5.05
N GLY A 799 4.01 -27.40 -3.94
CA GLY A 799 5.27 -26.83 -3.43
C GLY A 799 6.28 -27.88 -2.97
N ALA A 800 5.82 -29.04 -2.51
CA ALA A 800 6.64 -30.17 -2.09
C ALA A 800 7.01 -31.13 -3.25
N SER A 801 6.34 -31.00 -4.40
CA SER A 801 6.49 -31.90 -5.55
C SER A 801 7.88 -31.76 -6.20
N ARG A 802 8.57 -32.87 -6.43
CA ARG A 802 9.83 -32.89 -7.20
C ARG A 802 9.61 -32.61 -8.69
N THR A 803 8.46 -32.98 -9.23
CA THR A 803 8.09 -32.80 -10.65
C THR A 803 7.87 -31.32 -10.99
N PHE A 804 7.27 -30.58 -10.07
CA PHE A 804 6.90 -29.16 -10.24
C PHE A 804 7.69 -28.20 -9.33
N GLY A 805 8.86 -28.62 -8.82
CA GLY A 805 9.65 -27.81 -7.88
C GLY A 805 10.18 -26.48 -8.45
N ASP A 806 10.23 -26.35 -9.77
CA ASP A 806 10.56 -25.13 -10.51
C ASP A 806 9.34 -24.32 -10.97
N VAL A 807 8.12 -24.81 -10.67
CA VAL A 807 6.87 -24.09 -10.93
C VAL A 807 6.36 -23.43 -9.66
N THR A 808 6.14 -22.14 -9.69
CA THR A 808 5.50 -21.42 -8.59
C THR A 808 3.98 -21.46 -8.77
N VAL A 809 3.28 -22.12 -7.84
CA VAL A 809 1.80 -22.15 -7.81
C VAL A 809 1.33 -21.28 -6.64
N PHE A 810 0.37 -20.38 -6.90
CA PHE A 810 -0.25 -19.55 -5.86
C PHE A 810 -1.71 -19.26 -6.19
N ALA A 811 -2.49 -18.91 -5.16
CA ALA A 811 -3.90 -18.57 -5.30
C ALA A 811 -4.20 -17.15 -4.83
N ASP A 812 -5.22 -16.52 -5.41
CA ASP A 812 -5.76 -15.23 -5.03
C ASP A 812 -7.29 -15.29 -4.95
N ILE A 813 -7.84 -14.92 -3.80
CA ILE A 813 -9.28 -14.82 -3.57
C ILE A 813 -9.76 -13.43 -3.94
N ASN A 814 -10.79 -13.34 -4.76
CA ASN A 814 -11.37 -12.12 -5.29
C ASN A 814 -10.27 -11.18 -5.85
N PRO A 815 -9.55 -11.64 -6.91
CA PRO A 815 -8.48 -10.85 -7.52
C PRO A 815 -9.03 -9.55 -8.11
N LEU A 816 -8.17 -8.54 -8.25
CA LEU A 816 -8.54 -7.23 -8.81
C LEU A 816 -8.96 -7.31 -10.27
N SER A 817 -8.36 -8.19 -11.04
CA SER A 817 -8.69 -8.42 -12.45
C SER A 817 -8.65 -9.90 -12.76
N LEU A 818 -9.56 -10.32 -13.64
CA LEU A 818 -9.58 -11.66 -14.21
C LEU A 818 -8.90 -11.71 -15.60
N VAL A 819 -8.27 -10.63 -16.04
CA VAL A 819 -7.69 -10.49 -17.39
C VAL A 819 -6.18 -10.50 -17.39
#